data_b3b058523e935fa0266fc9178ceed3be
#
_entry.id   b3b058523e935fa0266fc9178ceed3be
#
_cell.length_a   1.000
_cell.length_b   1.000
_cell.length_c   1.000
_cell.angle_alpha   90.00
_cell.angle_beta   90.00
_cell.angle_gamma   90.00
#
_symmetry.space_group_name_H-M   'P 1'
#
loop_
_entity.id
_entity.type
_entity.pdbx_description
1 polymer ?
#
loop_
_entity_poly.entity_id
_entity_poly.type
_entity_poly.pdbx_seq_one_letter_code
_entity_poly.pdbx_strand_id
1 'polypeptide(L)'
;MKILRQLWNQKGLDAAVEDVSEDRYGFSNIAENISRSILSLPQEASNVVGIEGAWGSGKTSLLNLILKKFAQKKDGHTHVLHISPWLSGGSAVEALFLPVATVIQQEMEKRHPPKGFKKLWRKYLLSPEAQKVIEYAQDTSSRVLPLVQYIGQFSSIVNWIAGGIKVFSDSRLAVDQKTTTKLRAEIAGQLVSLDLKFIIVMDDLDRLEPSQVAEVFRLVRAVADLPRFTHILCYDRQIITHAVEHALNIKDGSRYLQKIIQLSFKLPRPEAFDLRNEFRQRAEELYQQINNQPQDSGMARDLAAVTDTYGAALSTPREIHQAINSLIFLYPGMRDFVYFPDLCLLQLIRVKNPALYDWAEHYLTERSVIETGQGMLSDREKADFRKGLIRCMKMLRASNADSYLSLAEWIPGISGHDDEHLNLFEPVSEDFRHIQTTDKRLSSLTHWRYYFSFSSPQNVLPPEFFSQLFELASVPEKQQQLSELLLSKINSVGSLSGTWFEHILSRLTPGLIKERNFEECAGLVRFFFDHTDEVSTRFRLRNPWFSLRETGINQVVRNLLKHMQAIDEARTIMRMEMLIVTGASPFWIADFMRGLIWEHGLAQNAVPSASETLFSRDITERLRDRFAERMNQPELQQQLLMRKSILGYLYAWRDMSSVETVKQWVREMASTDEGLVDLLIRLQTSVFSSDKGAYRRIARDQVSPFFDDWSAVEEKLKGMLSGNELTPELEALKTALENDD
;
A
#
# COMPACT_ATOMS: atom_id res chain seq x y z
N MET A 1 6.59 -20.90 0.34
CA MET A 1 8.03 -20.84 0.03
C MET A 1 8.43 -21.58 -1.25
N LYS A 2 8.00 -22.83 -1.54
CA LYS A 2 8.30 -23.49 -2.83
C LYS A 2 7.71 -22.76 -4.04
N ILE A 3 6.45 -22.32 -3.97
CA ILE A 3 5.76 -21.59 -5.05
C ILE A 3 6.48 -20.25 -5.33
N LEU A 4 6.86 -19.50 -4.31
CA LEU A 4 7.60 -18.24 -4.47
C LEU A 4 8.95 -18.47 -5.17
N ARG A 5 9.72 -19.51 -4.77
CA ARG A 5 10.96 -19.86 -5.48
C ARG A 5 10.71 -20.21 -6.93
N GLN A 6 9.61 -20.87 -7.24
CA GLN A 6 9.24 -21.25 -8.59
C GLN A 6 8.86 -20.04 -9.44
N LEU A 7 8.10 -19.09 -8.88
CA LEU A 7 7.75 -17.81 -9.51
C LEU A 7 8.99 -16.94 -9.79
N TRP A 8 9.93 -16.88 -8.84
CA TRP A 8 11.18 -16.13 -8.99
C TRP A 8 12.20 -16.81 -9.91
N ASN A 9 12.20 -18.15 -10.00
CA ASN A 9 13.14 -18.91 -10.82
C ASN A 9 12.71 -19.01 -12.30
N GLN A 10 11.45 -18.69 -12.63
CA GLN A 10 10.99 -18.78 -14.02
C GLN A 10 11.63 -17.75 -14.95
N LYS A 11 12.06 -16.58 -14.46
CA LYS A 11 12.94 -15.60 -15.15
C LYS A 11 13.34 -14.52 -14.17
N GLY A 12 14.59 -14.02 -14.23
CA GLY A 12 15.06 -12.89 -13.44
C GLY A 12 14.09 -11.69 -13.52
N LEU A 13 14.06 -10.90 -12.47
CA LEU A 13 13.11 -9.78 -12.23
C LEU A 13 12.92 -8.80 -13.43
N ASP A 14 13.90 -8.71 -14.32
CA ASP A 14 13.90 -7.80 -15.49
C ASP A 14 14.76 -8.43 -16.61
N ALA A 15 14.61 -9.73 -16.86
CA ALA A 15 15.40 -10.42 -17.87
C ALA A 15 14.94 -10.04 -19.29
N ALA A 16 15.91 -9.68 -20.14
CA ALA A 16 15.66 -9.47 -21.55
C ALA A 16 15.32 -10.81 -22.23
N VAL A 17 14.50 -10.74 -23.29
CA VAL A 17 14.16 -11.91 -24.12
C VAL A 17 15.44 -12.45 -24.80
N GLU A 18 15.67 -13.75 -24.68
CA GLU A 18 16.81 -14.43 -25.31
C GLU A 18 16.38 -15.40 -26.41
N ASP A 19 15.13 -15.86 -26.39
CA ASP A 19 14.62 -16.82 -27.37
C ASP A 19 13.39 -16.29 -28.13
N VAL A 20 13.26 -16.72 -29.39
CA VAL A 20 12.11 -16.36 -30.24
C VAL A 20 10.78 -16.83 -29.67
N SER A 21 10.77 -17.96 -28.94
CA SER A 21 9.57 -18.46 -28.26
C SER A 21 9.04 -17.51 -27.15
N GLU A 22 9.87 -16.58 -26.71
CA GLU A 22 9.54 -15.60 -25.66
C GLU A 22 9.10 -14.26 -26.25
N ASP A 23 9.22 -14.09 -27.56
CA ASP A 23 8.88 -12.88 -28.27
C ASP A 23 7.36 -12.68 -28.35
N ARG A 24 6.84 -11.74 -27.57
CA ARG A 24 5.41 -11.40 -27.53
C ARG A 24 5.03 -10.23 -28.44
N TYR A 25 6.01 -9.48 -28.92
CA TYR A 25 5.81 -8.21 -29.63
C TYR A 25 6.26 -8.25 -31.11
N GLY A 26 6.60 -9.44 -31.62
CA GLY A 26 7.04 -9.61 -33.01
C GLY A 26 8.43 -9.05 -33.33
N PHE A 27 9.29 -8.90 -32.32
CA PHE A 27 10.66 -8.41 -32.46
C PHE A 27 11.53 -9.35 -33.29
N SER A 28 11.23 -10.64 -33.37
CA SER A 28 11.96 -11.62 -34.14
C SER A 28 11.96 -11.32 -35.63
N ASN A 29 10.85 -10.83 -36.21
CA ASN A 29 10.78 -10.42 -37.60
C ASN A 29 11.59 -9.14 -37.85
N ILE A 30 11.57 -8.21 -36.90
CA ILE A 30 12.37 -6.98 -36.96
C ILE A 30 13.85 -7.34 -36.87
N ALA A 31 14.25 -8.24 -35.93
CA ALA A 31 15.61 -8.72 -35.80
C ALA A 31 16.13 -9.40 -37.09
N GLU A 32 15.31 -10.23 -37.72
CA GLU A 32 15.67 -10.86 -39.01
C GLU A 32 15.97 -9.81 -40.09
N ASN A 33 15.10 -8.82 -40.27
CA ASN A 33 15.27 -7.76 -41.26
C ASN A 33 16.49 -6.88 -40.96
N ILE A 34 16.66 -6.45 -39.73
CA ILE A 34 17.82 -5.64 -39.30
C ILE A 34 19.12 -6.43 -39.50
N SER A 35 19.17 -7.70 -39.09
CA SER A 35 20.35 -8.53 -39.23
C SER A 35 20.76 -8.70 -40.67
N ARG A 36 19.78 -8.92 -41.58
CA ARG A 36 19.99 -9.02 -43.00
C ARG A 36 20.53 -7.72 -43.61
N SER A 37 19.95 -6.59 -43.23
CA SER A 37 20.38 -5.28 -43.66
C SER A 37 21.81 -4.93 -43.21
N ILE A 38 22.15 -5.23 -41.94
CA ILE A 38 23.49 -4.98 -41.37
C ILE A 38 24.54 -5.82 -42.10
N LEU A 39 24.26 -7.09 -42.39
CA LEU A 39 25.20 -7.95 -43.10
C LEU A 39 25.41 -7.54 -44.56
N SER A 40 24.49 -6.78 -45.15
CA SER A 40 24.58 -6.26 -46.53
C SER A 40 25.27 -4.89 -46.65
N LEU A 41 25.67 -4.27 -45.52
CA LEU A 41 26.31 -2.95 -45.52
C LEU A 41 27.67 -2.98 -46.24
N PRO A 42 28.06 -1.87 -46.93
CA PRO A 42 29.36 -1.72 -47.54
C PRO A 42 30.50 -1.92 -46.53
N GLN A 43 31.59 -2.56 -46.95
CA GLN A 43 32.69 -2.93 -46.09
C GLN A 43 33.96 -2.06 -46.26
N GLU A 44 33.89 -1.11 -47.18
CA GLU A 44 35.00 -0.19 -47.53
C GLU A 44 35.26 0.87 -46.44
N ALA A 45 34.20 1.18 -45.67
CA ALA A 45 34.25 2.14 -44.59
C ALA A 45 33.59 1.53 -43.32
N SER A 46 33.75 2.20 -42.20
CA SER A 46 33.00 1.83 -40.99
C SER A 46 31.52 2.25 -41.09
N ASN A 47 30.67 1.45 -40.51
CA ASN A 47 29.24 1.71 -40.42
C ASN A 47 28.81 1.91 -39.00
N VAL A 48 27.93 2.88 -38.73
CA VAL A 48 27.37 3.14 -37.42
C VAL A 48 25.85 3.07 -37.47
N VAL A 49 25.29 2.08 -36.82
CA VAL A 49 23.84 1.81 -36.75
C VAL A 49 23.34 2.08 -35.35
N GLY A 50 22.38 2.97 -35.21
CA GLY A 50 21.72 3.27 -33.92
C GLY A 50 20.40 2.50 -33.79
N ILE A 51 20.21 1.80 -32.66
CA ILE A 51 18.93 1.23 -32.24
C ILE A 51 18.37 2.14 -31.16
N GLU A 52 17.40 2.96 -31.54
CA GLU A 52 16.78 3.95 -30.66
C GLU A 52 15.53 3.41 -29.98
N GLY A 53 15.38 3.61 -28.69
CA GLY A 53 14.15 3.26 -27.96
C GLY A 53 14.15 3.81 -26.56
N ALA A 54 12.96 4.11 -26.03
CA ALA A 54 12.82 4.54 -24.65
C ALA A 54 13.32 3.48 -23.64
N TRP A 55 13.63 3.89 -22.43
CA TRP A 55 14.04 2.95 -21.41
C TRP A 55 12.91 1.94 -21.14
N GLY A 56 13.26 0.65 -21.09
CA GLY A 56 12.30 -0.44 -20.89
C GLY A 56 11.50 -0.86 -22.13
N SER A 57 11.77 -0.28 -23.32
CA SER A 57 11.08 -0.62 -24.58
C SER A 57 11.46 -1.97 -25.18
N GLY A 58 12.50 -2.66 -24.66
CA GLY A 58 12.96 -3.96 -25.18
C GLY A 58 14.17 -3.87 -26.13
N LYS A 59 14.98 -2.78 -26.08
CA LYS A 59 16.22 -2.64 -26.89
C LYS A 59 17.14 -3.85 -26.75
N THR A 60 17.47 -4.24 -25.53
CA THR A 60 18.32 -5.40 -25.23
C THR A 60 17.72 -6.71 -25.72
N SER A 61 16.39 -6.89 -25.62
CA SER A 61 15.68 -8.05 -26.14
C SER A 61 15.79 -8.14 -27.67
N LEU A 62 15.54 -7.02 -28.37
CA LEU A 62 15.74 -6.98 -29.82
C LEU A 62 17.20 -7.27 -30.19
N LEU A 63 18.15 -6.70 -29.45
CA LEU A 63 19.57 -6.92 -29.67
C LEU A 63 19.94 -8.42 -29.52
N ASN A 64 19.48 -9.09 -28.48
CA ASN A 64 19.71 -10.53 -28.26
C ASN A 64 19.19 -11.35 -29.46
N LEU A 65 18.00 -11.03 -29.97
CA LEU A 65 17.44 -11.69 -31.14
C LEU A 65 18.26 -11.43 -32.39
N ILE A 66 18.79 -10.21 -32.61
CA ILE A 66 19.70 -9.87 -33.70
C ILE A 66 21.00 -10.68 -33.59
N LEU A 67 21.60 -10.73 -32.41
CA LEU A 67 22.82 -11.51 -32.13
C LEU A 67 22.63 -13.00 -32.40
N LYS A 68 21.48 -13.54 -32.02
CA LYS A 68 21.12 -14.92 -32.33
C LYS A 68 21.04 -15.19 -33.82
N LYS A 69 20.51 -14.23 -34.61
CA LYS A 69 20.48 -14.30 -36.08
C LYS A 69 21.87 -14.23 -36.71
N PHE A 70 22.76 -13.39 -36.17
CA PHE A 70 24.18 -13.38 -36.63
C PHE A 70 24.87 -14.72 -36.32
N ALA A 71 24.63 -15.32 -35.15
CA ALA A 71 25.22 -16.61 -34.78
C ALA A 71 24.75 -17.76 -35.68
N GLN A 72 23.53 -17.70 -36.21
CA GLN A 72 23.00 -18.69 -37.14
C GLN A 72 23.63 -18.61 -38.56
N LYS A 73 24.09 -17.42 -38.98
CA LYS A 73 24.72 -17.17 -40.27
C LYS A 73 26.24 -17.21 -40.21
N LYS A 74 26.84 -18.27 -39.66
CA LYS A 74 28.28 -18.44 -39.54
C LYS A 74 28.97 -18.46 -40.91
N ASP A 75 29.58 -17.36 -41.30
CA ASP A 75 30.47 -17.27 -42.48
C ASP A 75 31.96 -17.50 -42.12
N GLY A 76 32.28 -17.67 -40.83
CA GLY A 76 33.63 -17.88 -40.33
C GLY A 76 34.52 -16.64 -40.27
N HIS A 77 34.12 -15.55 -40.92
CA HIS A 77 34.88 -14.30 -41.03
C HIS A 77 34.27 -13.12 -40.30
N THR A 78 32.99 -13.22 -39.90
CA THR A 78 32.28 -12.19 -39.14
C THR A 78 32.36 -12.48 -37.64
N HIS A 79 32.93 -11.55 -36.92
CA HIS A 79 33.09 -11.61 -35.44
C HIS A 79 32.20 -10.57 -34.76
N VAL A 80 31.37 -11.02 -33.84
CA VAL A 80 30.49 -10.14 -33.04
C VAL A 80 31.15 -9.92 -31.69
N LEU A 81 31.42 -8.65 -31.36
CA LEU A 81 32.00 -8.21 -30.10
C LEU A 81 30.99 -7.42 -29.31
N HIS A 82 30.64 -7.90 -28.14
CA HIS A 82 29.75 -7.18 -27.22
C HIS A 82 30.57 -6.42 -26.19
N ILE A 83 30.46 -5.09 -26.17
CA ILE A 83 31.20 -4.20 -25.32
C ILE A 83 30.21 -3.51 -24.37
N SER A 84 30.45 -3.62 -23.09
CA SER A 84 29.68 -2.94 -22.03
C SER A 84 30.56 -1.82 -21.42
N PRO A 85 30.50 -0.60 -21.95
CA PRO A 85 31.39 0.49 -21.55
C PRO A 85 31.31 0.85 -20.05
N TRP A 86 30.17 0.60 -19.44
CA TRP A 86 29.90 0.89 -18.02
C TRP A 86 30.53 -0.11 -17.04
N LEU A 87 30.85 -1.31 -17.48
CA LEU A 87 31.57 -2.31 -16.66
C LEU A 87 33.08 -2.07 -16.65
N SER A 88 33.54 -1.24 -17.57
CA SER A 88 34.96 -1.04 -17.83
C SER A 88 35.47 0.15 -17.04
N GLY A 89 36.04 0.00 -15.86
CA GLY A 89 36.75 1.08 -15.13
C GLY A 89 37.98 1.63 -15.87
N GLY A 90 38.26 1.19 -17.12
CA GLY A 90 39.34 1.57 -17.99
C GLY A 90 38.93 2.38 -19.22
N SER A 91 39.84 2.59 -20.16
CA SER A 91 39.58 3.28 -21.41
C SER A 91 38.66 2.49 -22.33
N ALA A 92 37.63 3.14 -22.88
CA ALA A 92 36.73 2.55 -23.88
C ALA A 92 37.49 2.06 -25.14
N VAL A 93 38.63 2.68 -25.44
CA VAL A 93 39.56 2.27 -26.52
C VAL A 93 40.13 0.88 -26.27
N GLU A 94 40.64 0.64 -25.06
CA GLU A 94 41.20 -0.67 -24.67
C GLU A 94 40.13 -1.77 -24.65
N ALA A 95 38.95 -1.46 -24.12
CA ALA A 95 37.80 -2.38 -24.08
C ALA A 95 37.39 -2.85 -25.49
N LEU A 96 37.55 -2.01 -26.51
CA LEU A 96 37.27 -2.36 -27.90
C LEU A 96 38.41 -3.13 -28.56
N PHE A 97 39.66 -2.63 -28.50
CA PHE A 97 40.72 -3.14 -29.32
C PHE A 97 41.39 -4.42 -28.78
N LEU A 98 41.29 -4.72 -27.47
CA LEU A 98 41.79 -5.97 -26.93
C LEU A 98 41.07 -7.22 -27.51
N PRO A 99 39.72 -7.29 -27.54
CA PRO A 99 39.02 -8.37 -28.24
C PRO A 99 39.34 -8.45 -29.72
N VAL A 100 39.50 -7.31 -30.41
CA VAL A 100 39.88 -7.27 -31.83
C VAL A 100 41.27 -7.91 -32.02
N ALA A 101 42.25 -7.50 -31.23
CA ALA A 101 43.62 -8.07 -31.27
C ALA A 101 43.61 -9.58 -31.00
N THR A 102 42.75 -10.05 -30.08
CA THR A 102 42.62 -11.47 -29.75
C THR A 102 42.05 -12.27 -30.94
N VAL A 103 41.03 -11.75 -31.62
CA VAL A 103 40.48 -12.39 -32.83
C VAL A 103 41.52 -12.46 -33.94
N ILE A 104 42.22 -11.38 -34.21
CA ILE A 104 43.32 -11.34 -35.20
C ILE A 104 44.39 -12.39 -34.85
N GLN A 105 44.81 -12.47 -33.59
CA GLN A 105 45.75 -13.45 -33.12
C GLN A 105 45.30 -14.89 -33.38
N GLN A 106 44.04 -15.20 -33.06
CA GLN A 106 43.46 -16.52 -33.30
C GLN A 106 43.42 -16.91 -34.77
N GLU A 107 43.08 -15.95 -35.63
CA GLU A 107 43.02 -16.18 -37.05
C GLU A 107 44.42 -16.35 -37.66
N MET A 108 45.40 -15.62 -37.19
CA MET A 108 46.81 -15.82 -37.61
C MET A 108 47.35 -17.16 -37.17
N GLU A 109 46.98 -17.66 -35.99
CA GLU A 109 47.34 -19.00 -35.51
C GLU A 109 46.72 -20.11 -36.35
N LYS A 110 45.48 -19.93 -36.80
CA LYS A 110 44.80 -20.88 -37.71
C LYS A 110 45.52 -20.96 -39.08
N ARG A 111 45.87 -19.81 -39.66
CA ARG A 111 46.50 -19.72 -40.98
C ARG A 111 47.99 -20.18 -40.98
N HIS A 112 48.69 -19.90 -39.86
CA HIS A 112 50.07 -20.22 -39.67
C HIS A 112 50.30 -21.01 -38.39
N PRO A 113 49.90 -22.32 -38.33
CA PRO A 113 50.03 -23.14 -37.13
C PRO A 113 51.51 -23.26 -36.75
N PRO A 114 51.89 -23.00 -35.49
CA PRO A 114 53.29 -23.07 -35.05
C PRO A 114 53.82 -24.51 -35.15
N LYS A 115 54.93 -24.69 -35.87
CA LYS A 115 55.64 -26.00 -36.02
C LYS A 115 56.82 -26.06 -35.02
N GLY A 116 57.01 -27.26 -34.38
CA GLY A 116 58.19 -27.57 -33.54
C GLY A 116 58.28 -26.85 -32.21
N PHE A 117 59.50 -26.66 -31.68
CA PHE A 117 59.82 -26.03 -30.38
C PHE A 117 59.28 -24.63 -30.22
N LYS A 118 58.98 -23.92 -31.30
CA LYS A 118 58.31 -22.64 -31.31
C LYS A 118 56.87 -22.67 -30.78
N LYS A 119 56.26 -23.85 -30.63
CA LYS A 119 54.92 -24.06 -30.10
C LYS A 119 54.79 -23.68 -28.62
N LEU A 120 55.88 -23.90 -27.84
CA LEU A 120 55.94 -23.54 -26.42
C LEU A 120 56.14 -22.05 -26.18
N TRP A 121 56.98 -21.40 -26.99
CA TRP A 121 57.34 -19.98 -26.83
C TRP A 121 56.35 -19.01 -27.47
N ARG A 122 55.69 -19.42 -28.59
CA ARG A 122 54.64 -18.61 -29.22
C ARG A 122 53.34 -18.55 -28.41
N LYS A 123 53.16 -19.42 -27.42
CA LYS A 123 52.04 -19.33 -26.47
C LYS A 123 52.09 -18.03 -25.62
N TYR A 124 53.25 -17.36 -25.63
CA TYR A 124 53.51 -16.15 -24.86
C TYR A 124 53.82 -14.88 -25.70
N LEU A 125 53.83 -15.00 -27.05
CA LEU A 125 54.17 -13.90 -27.93
C LEU A 125 52.98 -13.59 -28.85
N LEU A 126 52.49 -12.36 -28.80
CA LEU A 126 51.50 -11.85 -29.74
C LEU A 126 52.09 -11.84 -31.16
N SER A 127 51.23 -12.11 -32.18
CA SER A 127 51.62 -11.91 -33.58
C SER A 127 51.90 -10.42 -33.85
N PRO A 128 52.78 -10.11 -34.81
CA PRO A 128 53.05 -8.68 -35.17
C PRO A 128 51.78 -7.91 -35.53
N GLU A 129 50.76 -8.61 -36.07
CA GLU A 129 49.46 -8.06 -36.45
C GLU A 129 48.65 -7.68 -35.22
N ALA A 130 48.57 -8.56 -34.20
CA ALA A 130 47.87 -8.30 -32.96
C ALA A 130 48.57 -7.23 -32.12
N GLN A 131 49.94 -7.20 -32.16
CA GLN A 131 50.72 -6.17 -31.49
C GLN A 131 50.40 -4.76 -32.02
N LYS A 132 50.27 -4.57 -33.31
CA LYS A 132 49.88 -3.28 -33.92
C LYS A 132 48.54 -2.76 -33.45
N VAL A 133 47.57 -3.63 -33.21
CA VAL A 133 46.24 -3.26 -32.68
C VAL A 133 46.37 -2.76 -31.25
N ILE A 134 47.21 -3.42 -30.44
CA ILE A 134 47.45 -2.98 -29.05
C ILE A 134 48.25 -1.67 -29.00
N GLU A 135 49.28 -1.52 -29.85
CA GLU A 135 50.03 -0.27 -29.98
C GLU A 135 49.13 0.90 -30.39
N TYR A 136 48.19 0.66 -31.33
CA TYR A 136 47.21 1.66 -31.71
C TYR A 136 46.27 2.03 -30.58
N ALA A 137 45.79 1.05 -29.79
CA ALA A 137 44.96 1.28 -28.63
C ALA A 137 45.69 2.09 -27.55
N GLN A 138 46.96 1.79 -27.30
CA GLN A 138 47.78 2.52 -26.32
C GLN A 138 48.11 3.97 -26.77
N ASP A 139 48.40 4.18 -28.04
CA ASP A 139 48.69 5.51 -28.60
C ASP A 139 47.44 6.42 -28.63
N THR A 140 46.25 5.84 -28.76
CA THR A 140 45.00 6.57 -28.79
C THR A 140 44.32 6.71 -27.41
N SER A 141 44.79 5.98 -26.40
CA SER A 141 44.28 6.07 -25.03
C SER A 141 45.04 7.15 -24.24
N SER A 142 44.31 8.07 -23.66
CA SER A 142 44.89 9.13 -22.83
C SER A 142 45.30 8.69 -21.42
N ARG A 143 45.07 7.42 -21.06
CA ARG A 143 45.36 6.85 -19.71
C ARG A 143 45.94 5.45 -19.84
N VAL A 144 47.21 5.31 -19.52
CA VAL A 144 47.82 3.99 -19.33
C VAL A 144 47.49 3.51 -17.92
N LEU A 145 46.42 2.75 -17.78
CA LEU A 145 46.17 1.91 -16.60
C LEU A 145 46.72 0.50 -16.86
N PRO A 146 47.27 -0.19 -15.85
CA PRO A 146 47.83 -1.53 -16.09
C PRO A 146 46.69 -2.48 -16.53
N LEU A 147 46.83 -2.99 -17.71
CA LEU A 147 45.94 -3.99 -18.38
C LEU A 147 45.58 -5.23 -17.52
N VAL A 148 46.30 -5.42 -16.41
CA VAL A 148 46.22 -6.62 -15.56
C VAL A 148 44.88 -6.74 -14.79
N GLN A 149 44.18 -5.66 -14.50
CA GLN A 149 42.94 -5.70 -13.72
C GLN A 149 41.69 -6.09 -14.55
N TYR A 150 41.78 -5.97 -15.87
CA TYR A 150 40.64 -6.19 -16.79
C TYR A 150 40.45 -7.64 -17.23
N ILE A 151 41.46 -8.43 -17.07
CA ILE A 151 41.57 -9.77 -17.62
C ILE A 151 40.74 -10.81 -16.84
N GLY A 152 40.20 -10.43 -15.67
CA GLY A 152 39.48 -11.35 -14.75
C GLY A 152 38.15 -11.94 -15.24
N GLN A 153 37.52 -11.40 -16.27
CA GLN A 153 36.20 -11.88 -16.72
C GLN A 153 36.20 -12.84 -17.92
N PHE A 154 37.34 -13.03 -18.59
CA PHE A 154 37.49 -13.97 -19.69
C PHE A 154 38.36 -15.16 -19.27
N SER A 155 37.80 -16.09 -18.55
CA SER A 155 38.51 -17.13 -17.79
C SER A 155 39.44 -18.08 -18.61
N SER A 156 39.32 -18.16 -19.92
CA SER A 156 40.17 -18.99 -20.76
C SER A 156 41.30 -18.23 -21.48
N ILE A 157 41.18 -16.91 -21.62
CA ILE A 157 42.14 -16.05 -22.33
C ILE A 157 43.08 -15.36 -21.31
N VAL A 158 42.63 -15.20 -20.07
CA VAL A 158 43.28 -14.49 -18.97
C VAL A 158 44.64 -15.03 -18.61
N ASN A 159 44.74 -16.34 -18.46
CA ASN A 159 46.03 -16.99 -18.10
C ASN A 159 47.09 -16.83 -19.19
N TRP A 160 46.68 -16.56 -20.41
CA TRP A 160 47.55 -16.43 -21.56
C TRP A 160 48.14 -15.00 -21.70
N ILE A 161 47.29 -13.97 -21.51
CA ILE A 161 47.72 -12.55 -21.63
C ILE A 161 48.52 -12.12 -20.39
N ALA A 162 48.15 -12.58 -19.18
CA ALA A 162 48.86 -12.26 -17.95
C ALA A 162 50.31 -12.77 -17.94
N GLY A 163 50.59 -13.92 -18.58
CA GLY A 163 51.94 -14.45 -18.78
C GLY A 163 52.77 -13.64 -19.80
N GLY A 164 52.13 -13.10 -20.83
CA GLY A 164 52.79 -12.31 -21.89
C GLY A 164 53.11 -10.87 -21.47
N ILE A 165 52.23 -10.24 -20.67
CA ILE A 165 52.39 -8.82 -20.26
C ILE A 165 53.54 -8.61 -19.25
N LYS A 166 53.86 -9.60 -18.39
CA LYS A 166 55.01 -9.54 -17.52
C LYS A 166 56.33 -9.43 -18.27
N VAL A 167 56.40 -9.95 -19.49
CA VAL A 167 57.62 -9.87 -20.35
C VAL A 167 57.72 -8.53 -21.04
N PHE A 168 56.59 -7.81 -21.24
CA PHE A 168 56.56 -6.49 -21.89
C PHE A 168 56.94 -5.31 -20.99
N SER A 169 56.75 -5.44 -19.67
CA SER A 169 57.09 -4.35 -18.72
C SER A 169 58.61 -4.16 -18.58
N ASP A 170 59.42 -5.17 -18.89
CA ASP A 170 60.89 -5.14 -18.72
C ASP A 170 61.68 -4.86 -20.02
N SER A 171 61.04 -4.90 -21.20
CA SER A 171 61.69 -4.57 -22.45
C SER A 171 61.27 -3.17 -22.90
N ARG A 172 62.09 -2.16 -22.63
CA ARG A 172 62.11 -0.87 -23.36
C ARG A 172 62.44 -1.16 -24.84
N LEU A 173 61.47 -1.61 -25.60
CA LEU A 173 61.56 -1.60 -27.05
C LEU A 173 61.55 -0.13 -27.48
N ALA A 174 62.62 0.30 -28.19
CA ALA A 174 62.64 1.57 -28.89
C ALA A 174 61.54 1.53 -29.95
N VAL A 175 60.37 2.08 -29.60
CA VAL A 175 59.24 2.23 -30.51
C VAL A 175 59.66 3.28 -31.54
N ASP A 176 59.90 2.84 -32.77
CA ASP A 176 59.91 3.71 -33.94
C ASP A 176 58.55 4.37 -33.98
N GLN A 177 58.48 5.71 -33.74
CA GLN A 177 57.22 6.46 -33.61
C GLN A 177 56.44 6.43 -34.93
N LYS A 178 55.74 5.34 -35.21
CA LYS A 178 54.77 5.29 -36.27
C LYS A 178 53.63 6.19 -35.87
N THR A 179 53.29 7.14 -36.70
CA THR A 179 52.16 8.02 -36.46
C THR A 179 50.85 7.17 -36.41
N THR A 180 49.92 7.51 -35.52
CA THR A 180 48.58 6.87 -35.36
C THR A 180 47.92 6.59 -36.70
N THR A 181 48.12 7.49 -37.70
CA THR A 181 47.61 7.34 -39.07
C THR A 181 48.19 6.14 -39.81
N LYS A 182 49.53 5.87 -39.64
CA LYS A 182 50.17 4.70 -40.25
C LYS A 182 49.71 3.40 -39.62
N LEU A 183 49.59 3.34 -38.29
CA LEU A 183 49.08 2.17 -37.60
C LEU A 183 47.64 1.86 -38.02
N ARG A 184 46.78 2.88 -38.16
CA ARG A 184 45.42 2.75 -38.64
C ARG A 184 45.38 2.17 -40.07
N ALA A 185 46.21 2.67 -40.98
CA ALA A 185 46.26 2.16 -42.34
C ALA A 185 46.77 0.70 -42.39
N GLU A 186 47.74 0.34 -41.58
CA GLU A 186 48.25 -1.03 -41.46
C GLU A 186 47.18 -1.99 -40.93
N ILE A 187 46.43 -1.61 -39.91
CA ILE A 187 45.34 -2.40 -39.34
C ILE A 187 44.25 -2.57 -40.39
N ALA A 188 43.83 -1.51 -41.08
CA ALA A 188 42.87 -1.56 -42.14
C ALA A 188 43.28 -2.54 -43.26
N GLY A 189 44.55 -2.48 -43.69
CA GLY A 189 45.12 -3.44 -44.67
C GLY A 189 45.09 -4.88 -44.18
N GLN A 190 45.37 -5.11 -42.91
CA GLN A 190 45.30 -6.45 -42.30
C GLN A 190 43.87 -7.00 -42.26
N LEU A 191 42.89 -6.20 -41.88
CA LEU A 191 41.51 -6.61 -41.84
C LEU A 191 41.00 -7.05 -43.22
N VAL A 192 41.41 -6.31 -44.27
CA VAL A 192 41.11 -6.66 -45.64
C VAL A 192 41.82 -7.94 -46.09
N SER A 193 43.11 -8.09 -45.79
CA SER A 193 43.89 -9.28 -46.17
C SER A 193 43.47 -10.53 -45.46
N LEU A 194 43.01 -10.43 -44.21
CA LEU A 194 42.48 -11.53 -43.42
C LEU A 194 41.00 -11.83 -43.68
N ASP A 195 40.34 -10.99 -44.45
CA ASP A 195 38.90 -11.02 -44.73
C ASP A 195 38.05 -11.02 -43.42
N LEU A 196 38.50 -10.31 -42.40
CA LEU A 196 37.82 -10.23 -41.11
C LEU A 196 36.82 -9.08 -41.08
N LYS A 197 35.63 -9.34 -40.56
CA LYS A 197 34.57 -8.35 -40.30
C LYS A 197 34.23 -8.31 -38.82
N PHE A 198 34.05 -7.13 -38.26
CA PHE A 198 33.70 -6.93 -36.88
C PHE A 198 32.35 -6.22 -36.75
N ILE A 199 31.42 -6.84 -36.01
CA ILE A 199 30.19 -6.22 -35.59
C ILE A 199 30.38 -5.90 -34.08
N ILE A 200 30.47 -4.62 -33.76
CA ILE A 200 30.76 -4.12 -32.42
C ILE A 200 29.44 -3.63 -31.82
N VAL A 201 29.00 -4.29 -30.77
CA VAL A 201 27.73 -4.01 -30.12
C VAL A 201 27.99 -3.30 -28.81
N MET A 202 27.38 -2.13 -28.63
CA MET A 202 27.41 -1.34 -27.41
C MET A 202 25.98 -1.09 -26.95
N ASP A 203 25.59 -1.76 -25.86
CA ASP A 203 24.26 -1.62 -25.25
C ASP A 203 24.33 -0.75 -24.00
N ASP A 204 23.16 -0.31 -23.50
CA ASP A 204 23.01 0.47 -22.26
C ASP A 204 23.81 1.78 -22.23
N LEU A 205 23.97 2.46 -23.36
CA LEU A 205 24.68 3.75 -23.40
C LEU A 205 23.99 4.83 -22.57
N ASP A 206 22.69 4.69 -22.35
CA ASP A 206 21.87 5.57 -21.50
C ASP A 206 22.13 5.43 -19.98
N ARG A 207 22.99 4.47 -19.57
CA ARG A 207 23.47 4.34 -18.17
C ARG A 207 24.83 5.01 -17.91
N LEU A 208 25.48 5.53 -18.94
CA LEU A 208 26.79 6.16 -18.84
C LEU A 208 26.66 7.58 -18.31
N GLU A 209 27.70 8.04 -17.63
CA GLU A 209 27.87 9.45 -17.30
C GLU A 209 28.08 10.28 -18.58
N PRO A 210 27.68 11.56 -18.60
CA PRO A 210 27.84 12.42 -19.78
C PRO A 210 29.24 12.41 -20.40
N SER A 211 30.29 12.43 -19.57
CA SER A 211 31.69 12.35 -19.98
C SER A 211 32.02 11.04 -20.71
N GLN A 212 31.53 9.91 -20.21
CA GLN A 212 31.70 8.58 -20.80
C GLN A 212 30.94 8.44 -22.11
N VAL A 213 29.73 9.00 -22.18
CA VAL A 213 28.95 9.06 -23.45
C VAL A 213 29.77 9.78 -24.51
N ALA A 214 30.34 10.96 -24.22
CA ALA A 214 31.15 11.69 -25.18
C ALA A 214 32.43 10.90 -25.58
N GLU A 215 33.04 10.15 -24.68
CA GLU A 215 34.17 9.28 -24.96
C GLU A 215 33.81 8.16 -25.94
N VAL A 216 32.69 7.47 -25.73
CA VAL A 216 32.18 6.41 -26.63
C VAL A 216 31.93 6.97 -28.04
N PHE A 217 31.26 8.11 -28.16
CA PHE A 217 31.01 8.70 -29.49
C PHE A 217 32.33 9.21 -30.15
N ARG A 218 33.29 9.68 -29.39
CA ARG A 218 34.63 10.01 -29.89
C ARG A 218 35.36 8.76 -30.38
N LEU A 219 35.32 7.66 -29.61
CA LEU A 219 35.87 6.36 -30.00
C LEU A 219 35.30 5.89 -31.34
N VAL A 220 33.98 5.83 -31.45
CA VAL A 220 33.28 5.34 -32.67
C VAL A 220 33.63 6.20 -33.88
N ARG A 221 33.69 7.54 -33.75
CA ARG A 221 33.91 8.47 -34.84
C ARG A 221 35.35 8.60 -35.27
N ALA A 222 36.28 8.65 -34.33
CA ALA A 222 37.66 9.07 -34.63
C ALA A 222 38.68 7.92 -34.52
N VAL A 223 38.43 6.96 -33.65
CA VAL A 223 39.38 5.90 -33.34
C VAL A 223 39.02 4.58 -33.99
N ALA A 224 37.75 4.20 -33.93
CA ALA A 224 37.28 2.93 -34.46
C ALA A 224 36.62 3.05 -35.87
N ASP A 225 36.89 4.14 -36.58
CA ASP A 225 36.50 4.33 -37.99
C ASP A 225 37.44 3.55 -38.91
N LEU A 226 37.31 2.22 -38.90
CA LEU A 226 38.11 1.28 -39.67
C LEU A 226 37.23 0.55 -40.67
N PRO A 227 37.69 0.23 -41.88
CA PRO A 227 36.93 -0.56 -42.84
C PRO A 227 36.58 -1.92 -42.21
N ARG A 228 35.46 -2.53 -42.61
CA ARG A 228 34.96 -3.79 -42.10
C ARG A 228 34.49 -3.78 -40.61
N PHE A 229 34.38 -2.56 -40.02
CA PHE A 229 33.76 -2.37 -38.72
C PHE A 229 32.33 -1.92 -38.88
N THR A 230 31.40 -2.56 -38.15
CA THR A 230 30.00 -2.10 -38.02
C THR A 230 29.66 -1.96 -36.56
N HIS A 231 29.38 -0.74 -36.15
CA HIS A 231 29.00 -0.43 -34.75
C HIS A 231 27.49 -0.47 -34.64
N ILE A 232 26.96 -1.18 -33.65
CA ILE A 232 25.56 -1.20 -33.26
C ILE A 232 25.46 -0.53 -31.89
N LEU A 233 24.82 0.62 -31.84
CA LEU A 233 24.66 1.42 -30.62
C LEU A 233 23.21 1.37 -30.16
N CYS A 234 22.95 0.85 -28.94
CA CYS A 234 21.61 0.82 -28.34
C CYS A 234 21.49 1.92 -27.30
N TYR A 235 20.52 2.82 -27.47
CA TYR A 235 20.36 3.98 -26.61
C TYR A 235 18.96 4.58 -26.60
N ASP A 236 18.67 5.37 -25.53
CA ASP A 236 17.55 6.31 -25.51
C ASP A 236 18.03 7.66 -26.09
N ARG A 237 17.40 8.09 -27.18
CA ARG A 237 17.82 9.30 -27.89
C ARG A 237 17.76 10.55 -27.03
N GLN A 238 16.73 10.69 -26.17
CA GLN A 238 16.57 11.89 -25.33
C GLN A 238 17.68 11.96 -24.28
N ILE A 239 17.96 10.83 -23.61
CA ILE A 239 19.00 10.76 -22.58
C ILE A 239 20.37 11.05 -23.20
N ILE A 240 20.69 10.40 -24.33
CA ILE A 240 22.00 10.57 -24.97
C ILE A 240 22.15 11.97 -25.53
N THR A 241 21.12 12.57 -26.11
CA THR A 241 21.16 13.97 -26.58
C THR A 241 21.55 14.90 -25.43
N HIS A 242 20.88 14.80 -24.29
CA HIS A 242 21.17 15.57 -23.10
C HIS A 242 22.58 15.32 -22.55
N ALA A 243 23.02 14.08 -22.50
CA ALA A 243 24.35 13.72 -22.03
C ALA A 243 25.43 14.37 -22.90
N VAL A 244 25.27 14.33 -24.21
CA VAL A 244 26.21 14.94 -25.17
C VAL A 244 26.20 16.48 -25.05
N GLU A 245 25.03 17.10 -24.94
CA GLU A 245 24.91 18.54 -24.72
C GLU A 245 25.68 18.99 -23.48
N HIS A 246 25.49 18.27 -22.39
CA HIS A 246 26.18 18.57 -21.14
C HIS A 246 27.70 18.34 -21.23
N ALA A 247 28.12 17.19 -21.77
CA ALA A 247 29.54 16.82 -21.81
C ALA A 247 30.36 17.71 -22.74
N LEU A 248 29.76 18.14 -23.87
CA LEU A 248 30.47 18.92 -24.90
C LEU A 248 30.14 20.44 -24.84
N ASN A 249 29.25 20.83 -23.90
CA ASN A 249 28.78 22.20 -23.77
C ASN A 249 28.21 22.77 -25.09
N ILE A 250 27.41 22.00 -25.80
CA ILE A 250 26.74 22.35 -27.05
C ILE A 250 25.24 22.47 -26.87
N LYS A 251 24.57 23.27 -27.74
CA LYS A 251 23.12 23.53 -27.62
C LYS A 251 22.25 22.51 -28.36
N ASP A 252 22.81 21.69 -29.24
CA ASP A 252 22.09 20.75 -30.09
C ASP A 252 22.84 19.41 -30.19
N GLY A 253 22.62 18.57 -29.19
CA GLY A 253 23.17 17.21 -29.14
C GLY A 253 22.59 16.31 -30.22
N SER A 254 21.35 16.52 -30.63
CA SER A 254 20.71 15.71 -31.65
C SER A 254 21.43 15.87 -32.99
N ARG A 255 21.78 17.10 -33.37
CA ARG A 255 22.54 17.39 -34.58
C ARG A 255 23.97 16.84 -34.55
N TYR A 256 24.56 16.79 -33.35
CA TYR A 256 25.86 16.16 -33.15
C TYR A 256 25.79 14.65 -33.40
N LEU A 257 24.78 13.96 -32.86
CA LEU A 257 24.58 12.52 -33.05
C LEU A 257 24.37 12.16 -34.54
N GLN A 258 23.62 12.97 -35.28
CA GLN A 258 23.42 12.77 -36.73
C GLN A 258 24.71 12.76 -37.56
N LYS A 259 25.79 13.39 -37.08
CA LYS A 259 27.10 13.37 -37.75
C LYS A 259 27.88 12.08 -37.50
N ILE A 260 27.47 11.28 -36.54
CA ILE A 260 28.17 10.05 -36.14
C ILE A 260 27.38 8.82 -36.53
N ILE A 261 26.08 8.83 -36.26
CA ILE A 261 25.17 7.72 -36.56
C ILE A 261 24.65 7.88 -37.97
N GLN A 262 25.08 7.00 -38.87
CA GLN A 262 24.74 7.04 -40.27
C GLN A 262 23.33 6.46 -40.55
N LEU A 263 22.99 5.41 -39.79
CA LEU A 263 21.70 4.73 -39.90
C LEU A 263 21.07 4.62 -38.52
N SER A 264 19.83 5.06 -38.38
CA SER A 264 19.11 4.89 -37.13
C SER A 264 17.81 4.11 -37.34
N PHE A 265 17.54 3.20 -36.44
CA PHE A 265 16.30 2.45 -36.37
C PHE A 265 15.62 2.74 -35.05
N LYS A 266 14.40 3.26 -35.12
CA LYS A 266 13.59 3.48 -33.90
C LYS A 266 12.75 2.24 -33.61
N LEU A 267 12.94 1.66 -32.42
CA LEU A 267 12.16 0.52 -31.95
C LEU A 267 10.67 0.87 -31.92
N PRO A 268 9.82 0.11 -32.61
CA PRO A 268 8.38 0.33 -32.53
C PRO A 268 7.89 0.18 -31.09
N ARG A 269 6.98 1.04 -30.68
CA ARG A 269 6.30 0.87 -29.40
C ARG A 269 5.31 -0.27 -29.54
N PRO A 270 5.24 -1.20 -28.57
CA PRO A 270 4.17 -2.18 -28.53
C PRO A 270 2.81 -1.48 -28.51
N GLU A 271 1.82 -2.11 -29.12
CA GLU A 271 0.45 -1.61 -29.05
C GLU A 271 -0.06 -1.64 -27.60
N ALA A 272 -0.80 -0.61 -27.21
CA ALA A 272 -1.37 -0.53 -25.87
C ALA A 272 -2.27 -1.73 -25.54
N PHE A 273 -2.91 -2.28 -26.57
CA PHE A 273 -3.71 -3.51 -26.45
C PHE A 273 -2.86 -4.73 -26.07
N ASP A 274 -1.68 -4.91 -26.68
CA ASP A 274 -0.79 -6.03 -26.38
C ASP A 274 -0.23 -5.93 -24.97
N LEU A 275 0.13 -4.71 -24.53
CA LEU A 275 0.62 -4.46 -23.17
C LEU A 275 -0.45 -4.79 -22.12
N ARG A 276 -1.71 -4.38 -22.35
CA ARG A 276 -2.84 -4.71 -21.47
C ARG A 276 -3.10 -6.21 -21.42
N ASN A 277 -3.13 -6.86 -22.55
CA ASN A 277 -3.33 -8.32 -22.61
C ASN A 277 -2.21 -9.07 -21.90
N GLU A 278 -0.95 -8.70 -22.05
CA GLU A 278 0.15 -9.32 -21.35
C GLU A 278 0.01 -9.14 -19.83
N PHE A 279 -0.28 -7.91 -19.38
CA PHE A 279 -0.49 -7.66 -17.94
C PHE A 279 -1.61 -8.55 -17.39
N ARG A 280 -2.78 -8.56 -18.06
CA ARG A 280 -3.94 -9.35 -17.65
C ARG A 280 -3.61 -10.85 -17.56
N GLN A 281 -3.06 -11.42 -18.63
CA GLN A 281 -2.69 -12.84 -18.67
C GLN A 281 -1.73 -13.22 -17.52
N ARG A 282 -0.70 -12.42 -17.31
CA ARG A 282 0.28 -12.67 -16.24
C ARG A 282 -0.32 -12.52 -14.84
N ALA A 283 -1.23 -11.58 -14.66
CA ALA A 283 -1.96 -11.41 -13.40
C ALA A 283 -2.90 -12.60 -13.14
N GLU A 284 -3.64 -13.08 -14.16
CA GLU A 284 -4.49 -14.27 -14.07
C GLU A 284 -3.68 -15.52 -13.74
N GLU A 285 -2.55 -15.74 -14.44
CA GLU A 285 -1.61 -16.84 -14.17
C GLU A 285 -1.07 -16.79 -12.73
N LEU A 286 -0.68 -15.61 -12.27
CA LEU A 286 -0.20 -15.41 -10.90
C LEU A 286 -1.26 -15.75 -9.87
N TYR A 287 -2.49 -15.26 -10.05
CA TYR A 287 -3.61 -15.57 -9.17
C TYR A 287 -3.85 -17.08 -9.09
N GLN A 288 -3.94 -17.74 -10.25
CA GLN A 288 -4.18 -19.18 -10.33
C GLN A 288 -3.07 -20.00 -9.65
N GLN A 289 -1.80 -19.60 -9.84
CA GLN A 289 -0.66 -20.29 -9.22
C GLN A 289 -0.63 -20.17 -7.70
N ILE A 290 -1.05 -19.01 -7.16
CA ILE A 290 -1.03 -18.77 -5.71
C ILE A 290 -2.24 -19.41 -5.02
N ASN A 291 -3.42 -19.32 -5.63
CA ASN A 291 -4.68 -19.81 -5.04
C ASN A 291 -5.05 -21.23 -5.42
N ASN A 292 -4.33 -21.86 -6.36
CA ASN A 292 -4.62 -23.18 -6.95
C ASN A 292 -6.01 -23.28 -7.57
N GLN A 293 -6.62 -22.18 -7.93
CA GLN A 293 -7.93 -22.08 -8.57
C GLN A 293 -7.99 -20.86 -9.47
N PRO A 294 -8.76 -20.87 -10.56
CA PRO A 294 -8.98 -19.69 -11.39
C PRO A 294 -9.78 -18.63 -10.64
N GLN A 295 -9.76 -17.41 -11.12
CA GLN A 295 -10.64 -16.34 -10.66
C GLN A 295 -12.10 -16.69 -10.97
N ASP A 296 -13.01 -16.24 -10.09
CA ASP A 296 -14.44 -16.25 -10.42
C ASP A 296 -14.79 -15.22 -11.50
N SER A 297 -16.01 -15.32 -12.05
CA SER A 297 -16.43 -14.46 -13.17
C SER A 297 -16.54 -12.97 -12.79
N GLY A 298 -16.80 -12.64 -11.52
CA GLY A 298 -16.85 -11.28 -11.00
C GLY A 298 -15.45 -10.67 -10.95
N MET A 299 -14.54 -11.39 -10.31
CA MET A 299 -13.13 -10.98 -10.19
C MET A 299 -12.44 -10.85 -11.55
N ALA A 300 -12.71 -11.77 -12.49
CA ALA A 300 -12.16 -11.71 -13.84
C ALA A 300 -12.66 -10.48 -14.61
N ARG A 301 -13.93 -10.10 -14.46
CA ARG A 301 -14.50 -8.88 -15.03
C ARG A 301 -13.88 -7.63 -14.44
N ASP A 302 -13.72 -7.57 -13.11
CA ASP A 302 -13.12 -6.44 -12.43
C ASP A 302 -11.63 -6.28 -12.81
N LEU A 303 -10.88 -7.38 -12.93
CA LEU A 303 -9.50 -7.35 -13.43
C LEU A 303 -9.44 -6.83 -14.87
N ALA A 304 -10.37 -7.23 -15.72
CA ALA A 304 -10.45 -6.70 -17.09
C ALA A 304 -10.74 -5.19 -17.07
N ALA A 305 -11.70 -4.73 -16.26
CA ALA A 305 -12.02 -3.29 -16.14
C ALA A 305 -10.82 -2.47 -15.65
N VAL A 306 -10.11 -2.94 -14.61
CA VAL A 306 -8.86 -2.34 -14.12
C VAL A 306 -7.81 -2.25 -15.24
N THR A 307 -7.62 -3.35 -15.94
CA THR A 307 -6.62 -3.42 -17.02
C THR A 307 -6.97 -2.52 -18.20
N ASP A 308 -8.23 -2.47 -18.59
CA ASP A 308 -8.68 -1.64 -19.70
C ASP A 308 -8.60 -0.15 -19.38
N THR A 309 -8.88 0.25 -18.14
CA THR A 309 -8.85 1.64 -17.71
C THR A 309 -7.42 2.11 -17.39
N TYR A 310 -6.76 1.47 -16.44
CA TYR A 310 -5.46 1.92 -15.93
C TYR A 310 -4.27 1.33 -16.68
N GLY A 311 -4.41 0.14 -17.25
CA GLY A 311 -3.43 -0.46 -18.13
C GLY A 311 -3.29 0.27 -19.48
N ALA A 312 -4.27 1.11 -19.87
CA ALA A 312 -4.16 1.98 -21.04
C ALA A 312 -3.00 2.99 -20.96
N ALA A 313 -2.56 3.31 -19.75
CA ALA A 313 -1.40 4.16 -19.51
C ALA A 313 -0.05 3.45 -19.71
N LEU A 314 -0.02 2.12 -19.78
CA LEU A 314 1.20 1.35 -20.04
C LEU A 314 1.81 1.72 -21.40
N SER A 315 3.11 1.90 -21.41
CA SER A 315 3.86 2.34 -22.60
C SER A 315 5.06 1.44 -22.93
N THR A 316 5.49 0.62 -21.98
CA THR A 316 6.66 -0.25 -22.16
C THR A 316 6.45 -1.62 -21.48
N PRO A 317 7.10 -2.69 -22.00
CA PRO A 317 7.10 -4.01 -21.37
C PRO A 317 7.66 -4.00 -19.96
N ARG A 318 8.64 -3.14 -19.67
CA ARG A 318 9.24 -3.00 -18.33
C ARG A 318 8.22 -2.56 -17.28
N GLU A 319 7.29 -1.69 -17.62
CA GLU A 319 6.22 -1.28 -16.70
C GLU A 319 5.34 -2.46 -16.30
N ILE A 320 5.06 -3.38 -17.22
CA ILE A 320 4.35 -4.64 -16.90
C ILE A 320 5.18 -5.49 -15.94
N HIS A 321 6.48 -5.66 -16.25
CA HIS A 321 7.37 -6.43 -15.38
C HIS A 321 7.43 -5.85 -13.98
N GLN A 322 7.51 -4.53 -13.82
CA GLN A 322 7.51 -3.86 -12.52
C GLN A 322 6.20 -4.10 -11.75
N ALA A 323 5.05 -3.96 -12.41
CA ALA A 323 3.76 -4.19 -11.79
C ALA A 323 3.58 -5.67 -11.38
N ILE A 324 3.89 -6.60 -12.26
CA ILE A 324 3.79 -8.05 -11.99
C ILE A 324 4.78 -8.49 -10.91
N ASN A 325 6.02 -8.01 -10.94
CA ASN A 325 7.00 -8.33 -9.90
C ASN A 325 6.56 -7.83 -8.52
N SER A 326 5.94 -6.64 -8.48
CA SER A 326 5.35 -6.13 -7.24
C SER A 326 4.20 -7.03 -6.76
N LEU A 327 3.34 -7.51 -7.67
CA LEU A 327 2.28 -8.47 -7.33
C LEU A 327 2.84 -9.80 -6.82
N ILE A 328 3.88 -10.36 -7.48
CA ILE A 328 4.56 -11.60 -7.03
C ILE A 328 5.12 -11.44 -5.62
N PHE A 329 5.62 -10.24 -5.31
CA PHE A 329 6.22 -9.96 -4.02
C PHE A 329 5.18 -9.74 -2.92
N LEU A 330 4.08 -9.04 -3.21
CA LEU A 330 3.08 -8.61 -2.23
C LEU A 330 1.97 -9.65 -2.02
N TYR A 331 1.37 -10.14 -3.13
CA TYR A 331 0.13 -10.89 -3.08
C TYR A 331 0.18 -12.19 -2.26
N PRO A 332 1.24 -13.01 -2.29
CA PRO A 332 1.27 -14.27 -1.52
C PRO A 332 1.09 -14.09 -0.01
N GLY A 333 1.60 -12.99 0.54
CA GLY A 333 1.44 -12.66 1.95
C GLY A 333 0.13 -11.95 2.30
N MET A 334 -0.58 -11.46 1.28
CA MET A 334 -1.75 -10.58 1.43
C MET A 334 -3.04 -11.19 0.87
N ARG A 335 -2.98 -12.36 0.24
CA ARG A 335 -4.08 -13.00 -0.50
C ARG A 335 -5.38 -13.12 0.30
N ASP A 336 -5.27 -13.37 1.61
CA ASP A 336 -6.41 -13.58 2.49
C ASP A 336 -7.04 -12.25 2.97
N PHE A 337 -6.39 -11.10 2.69
CA PHE A 337 -6.75 -9.77 3.21
C PHE A 337 -7.12 -8.76 2.14
N VAL A 338 -6.86 -9.05 0.87
CA VAL A 338 -7.05 -8.10 -0.23
C VAL A 338 -7.85 -8.72 -1.39
N TYR A 339 -8.59 -7.88 -2.10
CA TYR A 339 -9.21 -8.22 -3.37
C TYR A 339 -8.20 -8.05 -4.50
N PHE A 340 -7.91 -9.10 -5.24
CA PHE A 340 -6.80 -9.12 -6.18
C PHE A 340 -6.87 -8.04 -7.29
N PRO A 341 -8.02 -7.74 -7.92
CA PRO A 341 -8.12 -6.65 -8.90
C PRO A 341 -7.77 -5.28 -8.32
N ASP A 342 -8.15 -4.96 -7.08
CA ASP A 342 -7.79 -3.71 -6.42
C ASP A 342 -6.27 -3.60 -6.18
N LEU A 343 -5.62 -4.72 -5.85
CA LEU A 343 -4.17 -4.75 -5.74
C LEU A 343 -3.49 -4.53 -7.09
N CYS A 344 -4.04 -5.12 -8.17
CA CYS A 344 -3.58 -4.87 -9.54
C CYS A 344 -3.72 -3.40 -9.95
N LEU A 345 -4.86 -2.79 -9.63
CA LEU A 345 -5.10 -1.35 -9.82
C LEU A 345 -4.00 -0.51 -9.17
N LEU A 346 -3.73 -0.73 -7.89
CA LEU A 346 -2.72 0.02 -7.17
C LEU A 346 -1.32 -0.16 -7.75
N GLN A 347 -0.95 -1.36 -8.22
CA GLN A 347 0.35 -1.56 -8.85
C GLN A 347 0.45 -0.87 -10.21
N LEU A 348 -0.62 -0.83 -11.00
CA LEU A 348 -0.67 -0.05 -12.25
C LEU A 348 -0.55 1.45 -11.96
N ILE A 349 -1.30 1.97 -10.99
CA ILE A 349 -1.20 3.37 -10.55
C ILE A 349 0.23 3.67 -10.07
N ARG A 350 0.81 2.83 -9.22
CA ARG A 350 2.15 3.02 -8.65
C ARG A 350 3.23 3.14 -9.74
N VAL A 351 3.14 2.31 -10.78
CA VAL A 351 4.12 2.32 -11.89
C VAL A 351 3.97 3.57 -12.76
N LYS A 352 2.73 4.04 -13.00
CA LYS A 352 2.47 5.16 -13.93
C LYS A 352 2.39 6.51 -13.23
N ASN A 353 1.87 6.55 -12.03
CA ASN A 353 1.65 7.77 -11.27
C ASN A 353 1.86 7.54 -9.77
N PRO A 354 3.11 7.47 -9.31
CA PRO A 354 3.43 7.28 -7.90
C PRO A 354 2.77 8.33 -6.98
N ALA A 355 2.63 9.56 -7.47
CA ALA A 355 1.99 10.63 -6.71
C ALA A 355 0.50 10.36 -6.44
N LEU A 356 -0.21 9.73 -7.39
CA LEU A 356 -1.60 9.30 -7.18
C LEU A 356 -1.68 8.12 -6.21
N TYR A 357 -0.70 7.20 -6.25
CA TYR A 357 -0.61 6.11 -5.28
C TYR A 357 -0.46 6.65 -3.84
N ASP A 358 0.48 7.58 -3.63
CA ASP A 358 0.72 8.20 -2.32
C ASP A 358 -0.50 9.03 -1.87
N TRP A 359 -1.14 9.73 -2.81
CA TRP A 359 -2.37 10.48 -2.54
C TRP A 359 -3.51 9.55 -2.10
N ALA A 360 -3.68 8.40 -2.76
CA ALA A 360 -4.72 7.43 -2.43
C ALA A 360 -4.54 6.84 -1.02
N GLU A 361 -3.30 6.49 -0.63
CA GLU A 361 -2.98 6.04 0.72
C GLU A 361 -3.36 7.09 1.77
N HIS A 362 -2.95 8.35 1.54
CA HIS A 362 -3.23 9.45 2.45
C HIS A 362 -4.73 9.74 2.55
N TYR A 363 -5.42 9.77 1.41
CA TYR A 363 -6.87 9.96 1.35
C TYR A 363 -7.65 8.89 2.12
N LEU A 364 -7.30 7.61 1.93
CA LEU A 364 -7.95 6.49 2.63
C LEU A 364 -7.64 6.51 4.13
N THR A 365 -6.46 7.00 4.53
CA THR A 365 -6.12 7.22 5.94
C THR A 365 -7.07 8.20 6.58
N GLU A 366 -7.19 9.41 6.02
CA GLU A 366 -8.05 10.46 6.55
C GLU A 366 -9.53 10.11 6.48
N ARG A 367 -9.95 9.47 5.39
CA ARG A 367 -11.30 8.95 5.28
C ARG A 367 -11.64 7.95 6.39
N SER A 368 -10.71 7.06 6.71
CA SER A 368 -10.90 6.10 7.81
C SER A 368 -11.12 6.81 9.16
N VAL A 369 -10.43 7.93 9.40
CA VAL A 369 -10.57 8.74 10.62
C VAL A 369 -11.96 9.39 10.69
N ILE A 370 -12.44 9.95 9.58
CA ILE A 370 -13.77 10.57 9.50
C ILE A 370 -14.87 9.53 9.71
N GLU A 371 -14.83 8.43 8.96
CA GLU A 371 -15.91 7.42 8.98
C GLU A 371 -15.98 6.63 10.30
N THR A 372 -14.88 6.57 11.05
CA THR A 372 -14.86 5.98 12.41
C THR A 372 -15.18 7.00 13.50
N GLY A 373 -15.47 8.27 13.15
CA GLY A 373 -15.76 9.31 14.13
C GLY A 373 -14.58 9.73 15.01
N GLN A 374 -13.34 9.37 14.63
CA GLN A 374 -12.13 9.66 15.40
C GLN A 374 -11.58 11.07 15.14
N GLY A 375 -12.10 11.77 14.14
CA GLY A 375 -11.71 13.14 13.79
C GLY A 375 -12.57 13.72 12.69
N MET A 376 -12.34 15.00 12.42
CA MET A 376 -12.99 15.76 11.33
C MET A 376 -11.92 16.52 10.57
N LEU A 377 -12.06 16.60 9.25
CA LEU A 377 -11.23 17.46 8.42
C LEU A 377 -11.86 18.85 8.28
N SER A 378 -11.03 19.85 8.39
CA SER A 378 -11.41 21.23 8.07
C SER A 378 -11.63 21.41 6.55
N ASP A 379 -12.39 22.42 6.15
CA ASP A 379 -12.61 22.73 4.74
C ASP A 379 -11.30 23.04 3.99
N ARG A 380 -10.30 23.56 4.69
CA ARG A 380 -8.97 23.81 4.14
C ARG A 380 -8.25 22.49 3.80
N GLU A 381 -8.25 21.52 4.70
CA GLU A 381 -7.65 20.21 4.46
C GLU A 381 -8.33 19.46 3.32
N LYS A 382 -9.68 19.49 3.26
CA LYS A 382 -10.44 18.94 2.14
C LYS A 382 -10.07 19.60 0.81
N ALA A 383 -9.92 20.93 0.81
CA ALA A 383 -9.50 21.69 -0.38
C ALA A 383 -8.07 21.34 -0.82
N ASP A 384 -7.15 21.06 0.11
CA ASP A 384 -5.79 20.64 -0.20
C ASP A 384 -5.75 19.21 -0.78
N PHE A 385 -6.56 18.27 -0.27
CA PHE A 385 -6.75 16.95 -0.88
C PHE A 385 -7.30 17.06 -2.31
N ARG A 386 -8.29 17.93 -2.53
CA ARG A 386 -8.85 18.19 -3.85
C ARG A 386 -7.80 18.71 -4.83
N LYS A 387 -7.01 19.72 -4.45
CA LYS A 387 -5.90 20.23 -5.27
C LYS A 387 -4.84 19.15 -5.56
N GLY A 388 -4.56 18.29 -4.56
CA GLY A 388 -3.66 17.18 -4.71
C GLY A 388 -4.14 16.21 -5.79
N LEU A 389 -5.39 15.77 -5.73
CA LEU A 389 -5.98 14.87 -6.73
C LEU A 389 -5.97 15.48 -8.13
N ILE A 390 -6.41 16.74 -8.28
CA ILE A 390 -6.39 17.46 -9.56
C ILE A 390 -4.98 17.46 -10.16
N ARG A 391 -3.95 17.69 -9.34
CA ARG A 391 -2.55 17.65 -9.79
C ARG A 391 -2.13 16.27 -10.26
N CYS A 392 -2.47 15.23 -9.50
CA CYS A 392 -2.16 13.84 -9.85
C CYS A 392 -2.86 13.42 -11.15
N MET A 393 -4.15 13.76 -11.30
CA MET A 393 -4.92 13.40 -12.48
C MET A 393 -4.38 14.10 -13.74
N LYS A 394 -3.89 15.33 -13.63
CA LYS A 394 -3.24 16.04 -14.77
C LYS A 394 -2.02 15.31 -15.33
N MET A 395 -1.36 14.47 -14.55
CA MET A 395 -0.23 13.67 -15.02
C MET A 395 -0.66 12.44 -15.84
N LEU A 396 -1.91 12.02 -15.74
CA LEU A 396 -2.46 10.85 -16.45
C LEU A 396 -3.15 11.21 -17.79
N ARG A 397 -3.29 12.48 -18.14
CA ARG A 397 -4.15 13.05 -19.21
C ARG A 397 -3.99 12.49 -20.63
N ALA A 398 -3.23 11.43 -20.80
CA ALA A 398 -3.10 10.73 -22.09
C ALA A 398 -3.85 9.39 -22.17
N SER A 399 -4.65 9.04 -21.17
CA SER A 399 -5.34 7.75 -21.11
C SER A 399 -6.76 7.89 -20.52
N ASN A 400 -7.63 6.93 -20.79
CA ASN A 400 -8.99 6.88 -20.21
C ASN A 400 -9.03 6.78 -18.67
N ALA A 401 -7.87 6.62 -18.00
CA ALA A 401 -7.71 6.69 -16.56
C ALA A 401 -7.83 8.12 -15.98
N ASP A 402 -8.12 9.12 -16.83
CA ASP A 402 -8.25 10.54 -16.50
C ASP A 402 -9.58 10.90 -15.83
N SER A 403 -10.47 9.95 -15.63
CA SER A 403 -11.80 10.24 -15.12
C SER A 403 -11.86 10.09 -13.60
N TYR A 404 -12.32 11.16 -12.93
CA TYR A 404 -12.70 11.05 -11.52
C TYR A 404 -13.78 9.99 -11.28
N LEU A 405 -14.66 9.77 -12.27
CA LEU A 405 -15.69 8.72 -12.22
C LEU A 405 -15.06 7.33 -12.19
N SER A 406 -14.05 7.07 -13.04
CA SER A 406 -13.34 5.80 -13.02
C SER A 406 -12.58 5.58 -11.71
N LEU A 407 -12.02 6.64 -11.11
CA LEU A 407 -11.36 6.53 -9.81
C LEU A 407 -12.36 6.29 -8.67
N ALA A 408 -13.55 6.90 -8.76
CA ALA A 408 -14.63 6.76 -7.78
C ALA A 408 -15.19 5.33 -7.67
N GLU A 409 -15.06 4.53 -8.74
CA GLU A 409 -15.43 3.11 -8.72
C GLU A 409 -14.59 2.29 -7.73
N TRP A 410 -13.35 2.71 -7.49
CA TRP A 410 -12.37 1.99 -6.68
C TRP A 410 -12.06 2.69 -5.36
N ILE A 411 -12.05 4.02 -5.36
CA ILE A 411 -11.79 4.85 -4.17
C ILE A 411 -13.06 5.63 -3.83
N PRO A 412 -13.75 5.24 -2.75
CA PRO A 412 -15.07 5.77 -2.44
C PRO A 412 -15.04 7.21 -1.90
N GLY A 413 -16.18 7.90 -1.99
CA GLY A 413 -16.34 9.27 -1.50
C GLY A 413 -15.76 10.31 -2.44
N ILE A 414 -15.41 9.93 -3.66
CA ILE A 414 -15.07 10.83 -4.76
C ILE A 414 -16.33 11.00 -5.61
N SER A 415 -16.72 12.22 -5.94
CA SER A 415 -17.81 12.53 -6.85
C SER A 415 -17.48 13.72 -7.73
N GLY A 416 -18.22 13.87 -8.83
CA GLY A 416 -17.97 14.90 -9.83
C GLY A 416 -17.24 14.41 -11.07
N HIS A 417 -17.28 15.19 -12.13
CA HIS A 417 -16.80 14.80 -13.47
C HIS A 417 -15.67 15.71 -13.98
N ASP A 418 -15.43 16.84 -13.31
CA ASP A 418 -14.39 17.79 -13.69
C ASP A 418 -13.75 18.46 -12.45
N ASP A 419 -12.73 19.29 -12.70
CA ASP A 419 -11.98 19.98 -11.64
C ASP A 419 -12.87 20.94 -10.80
N GLU A 420 -13.96 21.46 -11.35
CA GLU A 420 -14.82 22.43 -10.66
C GLU A 420 -15.86 21.73 -9.77
N HIS A 421 -16.39 20.59 -10.22
CA HIS A 421 -17.43 19.84 -9.51
C HIS A 421 -16.90 18.68 -8.68
N LEU A 422 -15.58 18.52 -8.59
CA LEU A 422 -14.96 17.45 -7.80
C LEU A 422 -15.24 17.63 -6.31
N ASN A 423 -15.88 16.65 -5.69
CA ASN A 423 -16.06 16.56 -4.24
C ASN A 423 -15.35 15.32 -3.69
N LEU A 424 -14.87 15.43 -2.48
CA LEU A 424 -14.16 14.37 -1.76
C LEU A 424 -14.79 14.13 -0.40
N PHE A 425 -14.57 12.96 0.14
CA PHE A 425 -15.10 12.53 1.44
C PHE A 425 -16.64 12.46 1.50
N GLU A 426 -17.28 12.23 0.35
CA GLU A 426 -18.74 12.04 0.30
C GLU A 426 -19.15 10.78 1.09
N PRO A 427 -20.26 10.85 1.83
CA PRO A 427 -20.80 9.70 2.55
C PRO A 427 -21.16 8.56 1.58
N VAL A 428 -20.92 7.33 2.00
CA VAL A 428 -21.35 6.15 1.26
C VAL A 428 -22.38 5.37 2.08
N SER A 429 -23.29 4.65 1.39
CA SER A 429 -24.33 3.87 2.05
C SER A 429 -23.75 2.73 2.89
N GLU A 430 -24.49 2.28 3.90
CA GLU A 430 -24.08 1.13 4.72
C GLU A 430 -24.02 -0.16 3.90
N ASP A 431 -24.94 -0.36 2.96
CA ASP A 431 -24.91 -1.52 2.06
C ASP A 431 -23.63 -1.55 1.21
N PHE A 432 -23.21 -0.39 0.69
CA PHE A 432 -21.95 -0.28 -0.06
C PHE A 432 -20.76 -0.64 0.83
N ARG A 433 -20.68 -0.09 2.06
CA ARG A 433 -19.60 -0.42 3.02
C ARG A 433 -19.56 -1.91 3.34
N HIS A 434 -20.74 -2.53 3.47
CA HIS A 434 -20.86 -3.95 3.72
C HIS A 434 -20.24 -4.78 2.60
N ILE A 435 -20.67 -4.55 1.35
CA ILE A 435 -20.13 -5.23 0.16
C ILE A 435 -18.61 -5.05 0.10
N GLN A 436 -18.12 -3.81 0.28
CA GLN A 436 -16.68 -3.52 0.23
C GLN A 436 -15.88 -4.28 1.30
N THR A 437 -16.48 -4.49 2.47
CA THR A 437 -15.81 -5.22 3.56
C THR A 437 -15.83 -6.72 3.32
N THR A 438 -16.96 -7.28 2.86
CA THR A 438 -17.09 -8.69 2.53
C THR A 438 -16.11 -9.11 1.43
N ASP A 439 -16.01 -8.28 0.39
CA ASP A 439 -15.12 -8.52 -0.74
C ASP A 439 -13.66 -8.10 -0.49
N LYS A 440 -13.33 -7.64 0.72
CA LYS A 440 -11.98 -7.20 1.12
C LYS A 440 -11.41 -6.10 0.21
N ARG A 441 -12.28 -5.19 -0.28
CA ARG A 441 -11.92 -4.16 -1.25
C ARG A 441 -10.99 -3.10 -0.67
N LEU A 442 -10.26 -2.41 -1.54
CA LEU A 442 -9.42 -1.25 -1.21
C LEU A 442 -10.20 -0.15 -0.46
N SER A 443 -11.48 0.01 -0.80
CA SER A 443 -12.38 0.96 -0.18
C SER A 443 -12.86 0.58 1.22
N SER A 444 -12.63 -0.65 1.67
CA SER A 444 -13.06 -1.15 2.98
C SER A 444 -12.26 -0.51 4.10
N LEU A 445 -12.94 0.01 5.12
CA LEU A 445 -12.31 0.56 6.33
C LEU A 445 -11.44 -0.45 7.09
N THR A 446 -11.71 -1.74 6.90
CA THR A 446 -10.98 -2.83 7.55
C THR A 446 -9.77 -3.28 6.74
N HIS A 447 -9.86 -3.25 5.40
CA HIS A 447 -8.88 -3.89 4.53
C HIS A 447 -7.92 -2.93 3.83
N TRP A 448 -8.23 -1.63 3.67
CA TRP A 448 -7.43 -0.69 2.88
C TRP A 448 -5.93 -0.65 3.29
N ARG A 449 -5.62 -0.75 4.59
CA ARG A 449 -4.24 -0.69 5.08
C ARG A 449 -3.37 -1.84 4.59
N TYR A 450 -3.96 -3.01 4.35
CA TYR A 450 -3.23 -4.16 3.83
C TYR A 450 -2.66 -3.91 2.44
N TYR A 451 -3.32 -3.10 1.63
CA TYR A 451 -2.87 -2.78 0.27
C TYR A 451 -1.59 -1.93 0.21
N PHE A 452 -1.32 -1.15 1.25
CA PHE A 452 -0.15 -0.27 1.35
C PHE A 452 0.94 -0.82 2.28
N SER A 453 0.70 -1.95 2.94
CA SER A 453 1.65 -2.60 3.83
C SER A 453 2.14 -3.91 3.25
N PHE A 454 3.38 -4.29 3.62
CA PHE A 454 3.97 -5.56 3.20
C PHE A 454 3.51 -6.76 4.06
N SER A 455 3.03 -6.47 5.25
CA SER A 455 2.54 -7.46 6.22
C SER A 455 1.33 -6.90 6.95
N SER A 456 0.62 -7.75 7.67
CA SER A 456 -0.45 -7.27 8.55
C SER A 456 0.09 -6.14 9.44
N PRO A 457 -0.43 -4.91 9.31
CA PRO A 457 0.03 -3.79 10.15
C PRO A 457 -0.17 -4.15 11.62
N GLN A 458 0.84 -3.93 12.46
CA GLN A 458 0.76 -4.23 13.90
C GLN A 458 -0.37 -3.45 14.61
N ASN A 459 -0.81 -2.36 14.01
CA ASN A 459 -1.87 -1.48 14.52
C ASN A 459 -3.23 -1.68 13.82
N VAL A 460 -3.46 -2.82 13.22
CA VAL A 460 -4.76 -3.21 12.63
C VAL A 460 -5.23 -4.48 13.32
N LEU A 461 -6.51 -4.50 13.72
CA LEU A 461 -7.12 -5.73 14.19
C LEU A 461 -7.30 -6.69 13.00
N PRO A 462 -6.56 -7.81 12.96
CA PRO A 462 -6.66 -8.74 11.85
C PRO A 462 -8.04 -9.43 11.85
N PRO A 463 -8.52 -9.91 10.71
CA PRO A 463 -9.79 -10.67 10.64
C PRO A 463 -9.84 -11.87 11.60
N GLU A 464 -8.70 -12.51 11.86
CA GLU A 464 -8.56 -13.61 12.80
C GLU A 464 -8.93 -13.18 14.24
N PHE A 465 -8.68 -11.92 14.61
CA PHE A 465 -9.08 -11.38 15.90
C PHE A 465 -10.61 -11.45 16.06
N PHE A 466 -11.36 -11.04 15.03
CA PHE A 466 -12.82 -11.10 15.08
C PHE A 466 -13.32 -12.53 15.04
N SER A 467 -12.68 -13.42 14.29
CA SER A 467 -13.01 -14.85 14.32
C SER A 467 -12.81 -15.44 15.70
N GLN A 468 -11.69 -15.14 16.35
CA GLN A 468 -11.42 -15.53 17.73
C GLN A 468 -12.43 -14.92 18.71
N LEU A 469 -12.76 -13.63 18.55
CA LEU A 469 -13.75 -12.93 19.37
C LEU A 469 -15.11 -13.64 19.35
N PHE A 470 -15.61 -13.96 18.19
CA PHE A 470 -16.89 -14.63 18.01
C PHE A 470 -16.84 -16.11 18.45
N GLU A 471 -15.71 -16.80 18.22
CA GLU A 471 -15.50 -18.16 18.77
C GLU A 471 -15.56 -18.17 20.30
N LEU A 472 -14.89 -17.24 20.95
CA LEU A 472 -14.95 -17.09 22.40
C LEU A 472 -16.37 -16.75 22.89
N ALA A 473 -17.08 -15.91 22.12
CA ALA A 473 -18.45 -15.54 22.44
C ALA A 473 -19.42 -16.72 22.34
N SER A 474 -19.23 -17.62 21.38
CA SER A 474 -20.15 -18.76 21.15
C SER A 474 -20.13 -19.83 22.25
N VAL A 475 -19.07 -19.89 23.04
CA VAL A 475 -18.83 -20.94 24.04
C VAL A 475 -19.07 -20.41 25.47
N PRO A 476 -20.09 -20.86 26.19
CA PRO A 476 -20.40 -20.35 27.54
C PRO A 476 -19.23 -20.43 28.53
N GLU A 477 -18.40 -21.47 28.45
CA GLU A 477 -17.26 -21.69 29.34
C GLU A 477 -16.10 -20.74 29.06
N LYS A 478 -16.07 -20.10 27.85
CA LYS A 478 -15.04 -19.15 27.44
C LYS A 478 -15.42 -17.69 27.69
N GLN A 479 -16.59 -17.41 28.29
CA GLN A 479 -17.05 -16.03 28.55
C GLN A 479 -16.09 -15.21 29.40
N GLN A 480 -15.38 -15.84 30.35
CA GLN A 480 -14.34 -15.16 31.12
C GLN A 480 -13.15 -14.73 30.22
N GLN A 481 -12.72 -15.60 29.30
CA GLN A 481 -11.65 -15.27 28.34
C GLN A 481 -12.07 -14.14 27.39
N LEU A 482 -13.33 -14.12 26.96
CA LEU A 482 -13.92 -13.04 26.17
C LEU A 482 -13.87 -11.71 26.93
N SER A 483 -14.28 -11.71 28.20
CA SER A 483 -14.27 -10.50 29.05
C SER A 483 -12.85 -9.99 29.31
N GLU A 484 -11.90 -10.86 29.62
CA GLU A 484 -10.49 -10.50 29.78
C GLU A 484 -9.92 -9.90 28.49
N LEU A 485 -10.20 -10.52 27.31
CA LEU A 485 -9.79 -10.03 26.01
C LEU A 485 -10.29 -8.61 25.75
N LEU A 486 -11.60 -8.36 25.91
CA LEU A 486 -12.20 -7.07 25.59
C LEU A 486 -11.85 -5.99 26.63
N LEU A 487 -11.93 -6.31 27.92
CA LEU A 487 -11.63 -5.35 28.99
C LEU A 487 -10.16 -4.93 29.01
N SER A 488 -9.22 -5.83 28.63
CA SER A 488 -7.80 -5.48 28.50
C SER A 488 -7.56 -4.39 27.44
N LYS A 489 -8.44 -4.26 26.46
CA LYS A 489 -8.32 -3.27 25.37
C LYS A 489 -8.68 -1.84 25.78
N ILE A 490 -9.20 -1.63 26.99
CA ILE A 490 -9.49 -0.31 27.57
C ILE A 490 -8.24 0.32 28.19
N ASN A 491 -7.19 -0.46 28.50
CA ASN A 491 -6.06 -0.11 29.35
C ASN A 491 -4.90 0.64 28.64
N SER A 492 -5.13 1.45 27.61
CA SER A 492 -4.07 2.28 27.06
C SER A 492 -3.79 3.49 27.97
N VAL A 493 -2.62 3.50 28.60
CA VAL A 493 -2.19 4.61 29.48
C VAL A 493 -1.78 5.80 28.61
N GLY A 494 -2.39 6.97 28.82
CA GLY A 494 -1.77 8.25 28.46
C GLY A 494 -2.19 8.90 27.13
N SER A 495 -3.22 8.45 26.40
CA SER A 495 -3.73 9.19 25.23
C SER A 495 -5.18 9.66 25.44
N LEU A 496 -5.47 10.89 25.01
CA LEU A 496 -6.83 11.44 24.90
C LEU A 496 -7.60 10.85 23.70
N SER A 497 -6.91 10.08 22.84
CA SER A 497 -7.51 9.34 21.72
C SER A 497 -8.22 8.07 22.17
N GLY A 498 -9.15 7.60 21.37
CA GLY A 498 -9.93 6.38 21.62
C GLY A 498 -9.07 5.14 21.90
N THR A 499 -9.67 4.18 22.58
CA THR A 499 -9.01 2.92 22.96
C THR A 499 -9.19 1.86 21.88
N TRP A 500 -8.43 0.76 21.97
CA TRP A 500 -8.65 -0.43 21.16
C TRP A 500 -10.06 -1.00 21.34
N PHE A 501 -10.67 -0.84 22.50
CA PHE A 501 -12.05 -1.28 22.75
C PHE A 501 -13.04 -0.52 21.84
N GLU A 502 -12.98 0.80 21.78
CA GLU A 502 -13.81 1.62 20.88
C GLU A 502 -13.54 1.29 19.42
N HIS A 503 -12.27 1.03 19.09
CA HIS A 503 -11.91 0.62 17.74
C HIS A 503 -12.51 -0.76 17.37
N ILE A 504 -12.56 -1.73 18.30
CA ILE A 504 -13.25 -3.00 18.11
C ILE A 504 -14.74 -2.77 17.86
N LEU A 505 -15.39 -1.91 18.69
CA LEU A 505 -16.81 -1.61 18.53
C LEU A 505 -17.13 -1.00 17.17
N SER A 506 -16.33 -0.07 16.69
CA SER A 506 -16.52 0.55 15.37
C SER A 506 -16.40 -0.45 14.21
N ARG A 507 -15.76 -1.60 14.43
CA ARG A 507 -15.61 -2.68 13.43
C ARG A 507 -16.73 -3.75 13.53
N LEU A 508 -17.50 -3.79 14.59
CA LEU A 508 -18.66 -4.67 14.72
C LEU A 508 -19.86 -4.11 13.93
N THR A 509 -19.65 -3.99 12.63
CA THR A 509 -20.65 -3.48 11.67
C THR A 509 -21.73 -4.53 11.38
N PRO A 510 -22.92 -4.12 10.88
CA PRO A 510 -23.96 -5.05 10.45
C PRO A 510 -23.44 -6.12 9.49
N GLY A 511 -22.50 -5.75 8.63
CA GLY A 511 -21.86 -6.65 7.68
C GLY A 511 -21.07 -7.77 8.31
N LEU A 512 -20.20 -7.45 9.25
CA LEU A 512 -19.44 -8.46 9.99
C LEU A 512 -20.34 -9.37 10.84
N ILE A 513 -21.43 -8.80 11.38
CA ILE A 513 -22.41 -9.52 12.21
C ILE A 513 -23.25 -10.48 11.36
N LYS A 514 -23.61 -10.12 10.13
CA LYS A 514 -24.49 -10.91 9.26
C LYS A 514 -23.94 -12.32 8.95
N GLU A 515 -22.64 -12.49 8.97
CA GLU A 515 -21.98 -13.79 8.74
C GLU A 515 -21.93 -14.68 9.99
N ARG A 516 -22.42 -14.22 11.15
CA ARG A 516 -22.29 -14.88 12.44
C ARG A 516 -23.54 -15.68 12.79
N ASN A 517 -23.33 -16.78 13.50
CA ASN A 517 -24.44 -17.58 13.98
C ASN A 517 -25.07 -16.99 15.26
N PHE A 518 -26.21 -17.54 15.65
CA PHE A 518 -26.97 -17.06 16.80
C PHE A 518 -26.16 -17.07 18.12
N GLU A 519 -25.42 -18.15 18.43
CA GLU A 519 -24.68 -18.27 19.68
C GLU A 519 -23.50 -17.31 19.76
N GLU A 520 -22.80 -17.07 18.65
CA GLU A 520 -21.75 -16.07 18.54
C GLU A 520 -22.26 -14.68 18.93
N CYS A 521 -23.40 -14.29 18.36
CA CYS A 521 -24.05 -13.01 18.66
C CYS A 521 -24.57 -12.95 20.09
N ALA A 522 -25.24 -14.01 20.55
CA ALA A 522 -25.82 -14.08 21.88
C ALA A 522 -24.77 -13.99 22.99
N GLY A 523 -23.60 -14.61 22.80
CA GLY A 523 -22.51 -14.52 23.75
C GLY A 523 -21.88 -13.12 23.82
N LEU A 524 -21.79 -12.42 22.68
CA LEU A 524 -21.32 -11.05 22.66
C LEU A 524 -22.32 -10.07 23.26
N VAL A 525 -23.63 -10.25 23.02
CA VAL A 525 -24.71 -9.50 23.71
C VAL A 525 -24.60 -9.71 25.20
N ARG A 526 -24.43 -10.98 25.65
CA ARG A 526 -24.24 -11.28 27.06
C ARG A 526 -23.07 -10.53 27.68
N PHE A 527 -21.92 -10.47 27.00
CA PHE A 527 -20.78 -9.68 27.47
C PHE A 527 -21.18 -8.23 27.78
N PHE A 528 -21.93 -7.56 26.90
CA PHE A 528 -22.37 -6.18 27.16
C PHE A 528 -23.34 -6.09 28.33
N PHE A 529 -24.26 -7.03 28.48
CA PHE A 529 -25.17 -7.05 29.62
C PHE A 529 -24.47 -7.32 30.96
N ASP A 530 -23.34 -8.02 30.94
CA ASP A 530 -22.57 -8.34 32.15
C ASP A 530 -21.50 -7.30 32.49
N HIS A 531 -20.87 -6.64 31.50
CA HIS A 531 -19.65 -5.87 31.73
C HIS A 531 -19.72 -4.38 31.38
N THR A 532 -20.81 -3.85 30.81
CA THR A 532 -20.85 -2.44 30.37
C THR A 532 -20.73 -1.45 31.53
N ASP A 533 -21.22 -1.74 32.73
CA ASP A 533 -21.04 -0.91 33.90
C ASP A 533 -19.55 -0.86 34.32
N GLU A 534 -18.82 -1.96 34.20
CA GLU A 534 -17.39 -2.04 34.42
C GLU A 534 -16.62 -1.25 33.36
N VAL A 535 -16.98 -1.40 32.08
CA VAL A 535 -16.46 -0.60 30.97
C VAL A 535 -16.61 0.89 31.29
N SER A 536 -17.81 1.34 31.66
CA SER A 536 -18.07 2.73 32.04
C SER A 536 -17.15 3.20 33.20
N THR A 537 -16.96 2.36 34.18
CA THR A 537 -16.11 2.69 35.34
C THR A 537 -14.65 2.86 34.90
N ARG A 538 -14.12 1.94 34.09
CA ARG A 538 -12.75 2.01 33.58
C ARG A 538 -12.50 3.23 32.70
N PHE A 539 -13.45 3.60 31.85
CA PHE A 539 -13.37 4.81 31.03
C PHE A 539 -13.42 6.09 31.85
N ARG A 540 -14.30 6.16 32.87
CA ARG A 540 -14.39 7.33 33.77
C ARG A 540 -13.15 7.54 34.64
N LEU A 541 -12.39 6.50 34.93
CA LEU A 541 -11.09 6.64 35.57
C LEU A 541 -10.06 7.35 34.68
N ARG A 542 -10.20 7.24 33.37
CA ARG A 542 -9.34 7.91 32.39
C ARG A 542 -9.84 9.32 32.06
N ASN A 543 -11.13 9.44 31.86
CA ASN A 543 -11.83 10.70 31.54
C ASN A 543 -13.09 10.83 32.38
N PRO A 544 -13.12 11.69 33.40
CA PRO A 544 -14.28 11.88 34.26
C PRO A 544 -15.55 12.33 33.50
N TRP A 545 -15.37 12.89 32.30
CA TRP A 545 -16.44 13.41 31.43
C TRP A 545 -16.93 12.38 30.39
N PHE A 546 -16.42 11.17 30.44
CA PHE A 546 -16.75 10.13 29.53
C PHE A 546 -18.26 9.83 29.52
N SER A 547 -18.83 9.78 28.31
CA SER A 547 -20.21 9.35 28.05
C SER A 547 -20.21 8.00 27.34
N LEU A 548 -20.95 7.02 27.89
CA LEU A 548 -21.13 5.70 27.24
C LEU A 548 -21.79 5.81 25.87
N ARG A 549 -22.58 6.84 25.59
CA ARG A 549 -23.24 7.05 24.30
C ARG A 549 -22.24 7.24 23.17
N GLU A 550 -21.07 7.82 23.47
CA GLU A 550 -20.02 8.05 22.49
C GLU A 550 -19.29 6.77 22.07
N THR A 551 -19.37 5.68 22.85
CA THR A 551 -18.70 4.41 22.51
C THR A 551 -19.37 3.62 21.39
N GLY A 552 -20.63 3.87 21.11
CA GLY A 552 -21.42 3.09 20.15
C GLY A 552 -21.89 1.73 20.66
N ILE A 553 -21.72 1.39 21.95
CA ILE A 553 -22.16 0.10 22.54
C ILE A 553 -23.62 -0.18 22.23
N ASN A 554 -24.51 0.80 22.47
CA ASN A 554 -25.94 0.63 22.24
C ASN A 554 -26.24 0.26 20.78
N GLN A 555 -25.54 0.87 19.83
CA GLN A 555 -25.74 0.55 18.41
C GLN A 555 -25.23 -0.85 18.05
N VAL A 556 -24.08 -1.26 18.58
CA VAL A 556 -23.56 -2.61 18.38
C VAL A 556 -24.52 -3.68 18.93
N VAL A 557 -25.02 -3.48 20.15
CA VAL A 557 -25.99 -4.41 20.78
C VAL A 557 -27.28 -4.47 19.95
N ARG A 558 -27.79 -3.35 19.47
CA ARG A 558 -28.96 -3.33 18.58
C ARG A 558 -28.74 -4.08 17.28
N ASN A 559 -27.59 -3.93 16.65
CA ASN A 559 -27.24 -4.64 15.42
C ASN A 559 -27.14 -6.16 15.66
N LEU A 560 -26.55 -6.58 16.77
CA LEU A 560 -26.49 -7.99 17.17
C LEU A 560 -27.90 -8.57 17.41
N LEU A 561 -28.73 -7.85 18.16
CA LEU A 561 -30.10 -8.29 18.44
C LEU A 561 -30.97 -8.33 17.17
N LYS A 562 -30.88 -7.35 16.27
CA LYS A 562 -31.58 -7.38 14.97
C LYS A 562 -31.18 -8.62 14.15
N HIS A 563 -29.89 -8.94 14.11
CA HIS A 563 -29.41 -10.11 13.40
C HIS A 563 -29.91 -11.42 14.05
N MET A 564 -29.85 -11.51 15.38
CA MET A 564 -30.40 -12.66 16.12
C MET A 564 -31.88 -12.85 15.87
N GLN A 565 -32.69 -11.77 15.83
CA GLN A 565 -34.12 -11.83 15.49
C GLN A 565 -34.33 -12.36 14.07
N ALA A 566 -33.51 -11.97 13.11
CA ALA A 566 -33.61 -12.48 11.75
C ALA A 566 -33.31 -13.98 11.65
N ILE A 567 -32.54 -14.55 12.59
CA ILE A 567 -32.25 -15.98 12.67
C ILE A 567 -33.36 -16.72 13.44
N ASP A 568 -33.71 -16.23 14.63
CA ASP A 568 -34.73 -16.83 15.52
C ASP A 568 -35.27 -15.77 16.49
N GLU A 569 -36.41 -15.19 16.16
CA GLU A 569 -37.05 -14.12 16.94
C GLU A 569 -37.46 -14.60 18.35
N ALA A 570 -38.10 -15.76 18.44
CA ALA A 570 -38.59 -16.28 19.71
C ALA A 570 -37.45 -16.55 20.70
N ARG A 571 -36.35 -17.11 20.23
CA ARG A 571 -35.15 -17.38 21.01
C ARG A 571 -34.44 -16.10 21.43
N THR A 572 -34.45 -15.06 20.57
CA THR A 572 -33.89 -13.74 20.87
C THR A 572 -34.66 -13.08 22.01
N ILE A 573 -35.97 -13.10 21.96
CA ILE A 573 -36.84 -12.56 23.02
C ILE A 573 -36.58 -13.27 24.36
N MET A 574 -36.58 -14.61 24.36
CA MET A 574 -36.28 -15.40 25.56
C MET A 574 -34.91 -15.08 26.14
N ARG A 575 -33.88 -14.93 25.29
CA ARG A 575 -32.52 -14.56 25.71
C ARG A 575 -32.48 -13.14 26.31
N MET A 576 -33.21 -12.21 25.71
CA MET A 576 -33.32 -10.83 26.18
C MET A 576 -34.03 -10.78 27.55
N GLU A 577 -35.15 -11.47 27.72
CA GLU A 577 -35.87 -11.59 29.00
C GLU A 577 -34.95 -12.12 30.13
N MET A 578 -34.08 -13.08 29.79
CA MET A 578 -33.12 -13.60 30.75
C MET A 578 -32.06 -12.54 31.10
N LEU A 579 -31.48 -11.90 30.10
CA LEU A 579 -30.33 -10.97 30.28
C LEU A 579 -30.74 -9.69 31.05
N ILE A 580 -31.93 -9.16 30.87
CA ILE A 580 -32.41 -8.00 31.62
C ILE A 580 -32.57 -8.31 33.11
N VAL A 581 -32.85 -9.57 33.48
CA VAL A 581 -33.00 -10.01 34.87
C VAL A 581 -31.67 -10.40 35.50
N THR A 582 -30.79 -11.07 34.73
CA THR A 582 -29.57 -11.68 35.29
C THR A 582 -28.29 -10.87 35.01
N GLY A 583 -28.29 -9.98 34.03
CA GLY A 583 -27.08 -9.25 33.61
C GLY A 583 -26.46 -8.41 34.70
N ALA A 584 -25.13 -8.42 34.81
CA ALA A 584 -24.40 -7.79 35.89
C ALA A 584 -24.17 -6.25 35.69
N SER A 585 -24.72 -5.67 34.62
CA SER A 585 -24.62 -4.23 34.35
C SER A 585 -25.99 -3.52 34.41
N PRO A 586 -26.68 -3.53 35.59
CA PRO A 586 -28.06 -3.06 35.72
C PRO A 586 -28.23 -1.55 35.37
N PHE A 587 -27.20 -0.73 35.55
CA PHE A 587 -27.27 0.70 35.29
C PHE A 587 -27.27 1.00 33.79
N TRP A 588 -26.43 0.30 33.01
CA TRP A 588 -26.44 0.38 31.57
C TRP A 588 -27.73 -0.28 31.00
N ILE A 589 -28.16 -1.42 31.57
CA ILE A 589 -29.41 -2.07 31.16
C ILE A 589 -30.59 -1.11 31.30
N ALA A 590 -30.63 -0.33 32.39
CA ALA A 590 -31.67 0.69 32.59
C ALA A 590 -31.66 1.76 31.50
N ASP A 591 -30.50 2.27 31.09
CA ASP A 591 -30.39 3.25 29.99
C ASP A 591 -30.78 2.63 28.64
N PHE A 592 -30.34 1.40 28.36
CA PHE A 592 -30.66 0.67 27.15
C PHE A 592 -32.18 0.40 27.05
N MET A 593 -32.78 -0.11 28.12
CA MET A 593 -34.21 -0.37 28.18
C MET A 593 -35.05 0.91 28.07
N ARG A 594 -34.59 2.00 28.71
CA ARG A 594 -35.20 3.32 28.57
C ARG A 594 -35.25 3.76 27.10
N GLY A 595 -34.15 3.53 26.34
CA GLY A 595 -34.14 3.77 24.90
C GLY A 595 -35.20 3.02 24.13
N LEU A 596 -35.41 1.73 24.45
CA LEU A 596 -36.42 0.90 23.81
C LEU A 596 -37.86 1.38 24.10
N ILE A 597 -38.18 1.73 25.35
CA ILE A 597 -39.51 2.23 25.69
C ILE A 597 -39.79 3.62 25.12
N TRP A 598 -38.78 4.46 24.95
CA TRP A 598 -38.91 5.77 24.28
C TRP A 598 -39.33 5.64 22.83
N GLU A 599 -38.84 4.65 22.10
CA GLU A 599 -39.19 4.38 20.69
C GLU A 599 -40.69 4.17 20.49
N HIS A 600 -41.36 3.60 21.48
CA HIS A 600 -42.82 3.33 21.48
C HIS A 600 -43.66 4.40 22.17
N GLY A 601 -43.06 5.49 22.65
CA GLY A 601 -43.75 6.50 23.44
C GLY A 601 -44.28 6.00 24.79
N LEU A 602 -43.65 4.98 25.36
CA LEU A 602 -44.01 4.37 26.65
C LEU A 602 -43.39 5.10 27.84
N ALA A 603 -42.39 5.97 27.63
CA ALA A 603 -41.81 6.80 28.67
C ALA A 603 -42.56 8.12 28.84
N GLN A 604 -42.47 8.74 30.02
CA GLN A 604 -43.11 10.02 30.29
C GLN A 604 -42.58 11.11 29.35
N ASN A 605 -43.49 11.82 28.66
CA ASN A 605 -43.20 12.83 27.64
C ASN A 605 -42.48 12.32 26.38
N ALA A 606 -42.42 11.04 26.14
CA ALA A 606 -41.88 10.47 24.92
C ALA A 606 -42.90 10.56 23.77
N VAL A 607 -42.39 10.95 22.59
CA VAL A 607 -43.13 10.91 21.33
C VAL A 607 -42.69 9.64 20.58
N PRO A 608 -43.60 8.79 20.09
CA PRO A 608 -43.22 7.60 19.34
C PRO A 608 -42.32 7.98 18.16
N SER A 609 -41.22 7.25 17.99
CA SER A 609 -40.34 7.44 16.85
C SER A 609 -40.94 6.77 15.61
N ALA A 610 -40.93 7.46 14.48
CA ALA A 610 -41.30 6.89 13.20
C ALA A 610 -40.24 5.95 12.60
N SER A 611 -39.08 5.79 13.26
CA SER A 611 -37.98 4.92 12.83
C SER A 611 -38.29 3.46 13.19
N GLU A 612 -37.62 2.52 12.54
CA GLU A 612 -37.68 1.08 12.86
C GLU A 612 -37.41 0.82 14.33
N THR A 613 -38.36 0.21 15.03
CA THR A 613 -38.22 -0.21 16.43
C THR A 613 -37.52 -1.59 16.48
N LEU A 614 -36.72 -1.81 17.55
CA LEU A 614 -36.01 -3.10 17.69
C LEU A 614 -36.95 -4.26 17.99
N PHE A 615 -37.94 -4.07 18.87
CA PHE A 615 -38.97 -5.05 19.22
C PHE A 615 -40.37 -4.48 18.98
N SER A 616 -41.36 -5.33 18.87
CA SER A 616 -42.76 -4.87 18.86
C SER A 616 -43.14 -4.22 20.20
N ARG A 617 -44.19 -3.42 20.20
CA ARG A 617 -44.67 -2.74 21.41
C ARG A 617 -44.97 -3.73 22.54
N ASP A 618 -45.68 -4.80 22.26
CA ASP A 618 -46.08 -5.82 23.25
C ASP A 618 -44.86 -6.51 23.88
N ILE A 619 -43.85 -6.81 23.07
CA ILE A 619 -42.59 -7.37 23.58
C ILE A 619 -41.87 -6.36 24.46
N THR A 620 -41.78 -5.09 24.01
CA THR A 620 -41.14 -4.02 24.76
C THR A 620 -41.81 -3.77 26.10
N GLU A 621 -43.14 -3.83 26.17
CA GLU A 621 -43.90 -3.72 27.42
C GLU A 621 -43.61 -4.89 28.38
N ARG A 622 -43.55 -6.13 27.88
CA ARG A 622 -43.17 -7.30 28.70
C ARG A 622 -41.73 -7.18 29.24
N LEU A 623 -40.79 -6.76 28.39
CA LEU A 623 -39.40 -6.55 28.83
C LEU A 623 -39.30 -5.46 29.88
N ARG A 624 -40.06 -4.33 29.69
CA ARG A 624 -40.15 -3.24 30.67
C ARG A 624 -40.64 -3.77 32.04
N ASP A 625 -41.75 -4.50 32.04
CA ASP A 625 -42.35 -4.97 33.28
C ASP A 625 -41.44 -5.95 34.06
N ARG A 626 -40.76 -6.84 33.33
CA ARG A 626 -39.74 -7.75 33.90
C ARG A 626 -38.58 -6.99 34.50
N PHE A 627 -38.09 -5.96 33.84
CA PHE A 627 -36.96 -5.17 34.37
C PHE A 627 -37.43 -4.25 35.54
N ALA A 628 -38.65 -3.73 35.50
CA ALA A 628 -39.22 -2.97 36.61
C ALA A 628 -39.31 -3.82 37.89
N GLU A 629 -39.69 -5.10 37.80
CA GLU A 629 -39.68 -6.03 38.91
C GLU A 629 -38.24 -6.11 39.55
N ARG A 630 -37.23 -6.21 38.69
CA ARG A 630 -35.80 -6.24 39.15
C ARG A 630 -35.37 -4.94 39.78
N MET A 631 -35.77 -3.79 39.23
CA MET A 631 -35.41 -2.47 39.79
C MET A 631 -36.01 -2.24 41.19
N ASN A 632 -37.11 -2.92 41.48
CA ASN A 632 -37.79 -2.85 42.77
C ASN A 632 -37.18 -3.80 43.82
N GLN A 633 -36.17 -4.62 43.50
CA GLN A 633 -35.51 -5.53 44.42
C GLN A 633 -34.57 -4.79 45.35
N PRO A 634 -34.57 -5.09 46.70
CA PRO A 634 -33.73 -4.43 47.68
C PRO A 634 -32.23 -4.50 47.34
N GLU A 635 -31.77 -5.62 46.77
CA GLU A 635 -30.37 -5.85 46.44
C GLU A 635 -29.88 -4.86 45.37
N LEU A 636 -30.71 -4.53 44.39
CA LEU A 636 -30.36 -3.57 43.34
C LEU A 636 -30.44 -2.13 43.87
N GLN A 637 -31.41 -1.86 44.73
CA GLN A 637 -31.52 -0.55 45.39
C GLN A 637 -30.30 -0.24 46.30
N GLN A 638 -29.77 -1.24 46.99
CA GLN A 638 -28.53 -1.12 47.74
C GLN A 638 -27.32 -0.78 46.84
N GLN A 639 -27.25 -1.36 45.66
CA GLN A 639 -26.19 -1.05 44.67
C GLN A 639 -26.24 0.42 44.22
N LEU A 640 -27.40 1.08 44.20
CA LEU A 640 -27.51 2.52 43.91
C LEU A 640 -26.69 3.35 44.87
N LEU A 641 -26.69 3.00 46.14
CA LEU A 641 -25.95 3.72 47.18
C LEU A 641 -24.42 3.61 47.01
N MET A 642 -23.93 2.69 46.20
CA MET A 642 -22.52 2.54 45.84
C MET A 642 -22.11 3.44 44.67
N ARG A 643 -23.06 4.06 43.96
CA ARG A 643 -22.81 4.87 42.76
C ARG A 643 -22.64 6.35 43.07
N LYS A 644 -21.73 7.02 42.33
CA LYS A 644 -21.48 8.47 42.47
C LYS A 644 -22.55 9.34 41.82
N SER A 645 -23.29 8.81 40.85
CA SER A 645 -24.37 9.53 40.14
C SER A 645 -25.49 8.55 39.81
N ILE A 646 -26.72 8.85 40.21
CA ILE A 646 -27.88 7.97 40.10
C ILE A 646 -29.08 8.64 39.38
N LEU A 647 -29.00 9.93 39.08
CA LEU A 647 -30.15 10.69 38.51
C LEU A 647 -30.70 10.04 37.25
N GLY A 648 -29.83 9.64 36.32
CA GLY A 648 -30.23 8.96 35.09
C GLY A 648 -30.95 7.63 35.34
N TYR A 649 -30.54 6.89 36.37
CA TYR A 649 -31.19 5.65 36.77
C TYR A 649 -32.57 5.91 37.39
N LEU A 650 -32.73 6.95 38.24
CA LEU A 650 -34.04 7.29 38.79
C LEU A 650 -35.04 7.67 37.73
N TYR A 651 -34.61 8.36 36.64
CA TYR A 651 -35.43 8.63 35.48
C TYR A 651 -35.82 7.35 34.73
N ALA A 652 -34.89 6.43 34.55
CA ALA A 652 -35.15 5.13 33.93
C ALA A 652 -36.16 4.32 34.78
N TRP A 653 -35.96 4.31 36.11
CA TRP A 653 -36.81 3.60 37.05
C TRP A 653 -38.25 4.20 37.03
N ARG A 654 -38.39 5.53 37.04
CA ARG A 654 -39.66 6.21 36.91
C ARG A 654 -40.38 5.80 35.61
N ASP A 655 -39.65 5.80 34.48
CA ASP A 655 -40.22 5.51 33.16
C ASP A 655 -40.63 4.04 33.02
N MET A 656 -40.00 3.12 33.77
CA MET A 656 -40.33 1.69 33.77
C MET A 656 -41.38 1.28 34.77
N SER A 657 -41.40 1.93 35.93
CA SER A 657 -42.36 1.64 37.01
C SER A 657 -43.38 2.78 37.16
N SER A 658 -43.14 3.67 38.09
CA SER A 658 -43.93 4.87 38.33
C SER A 658 -43.11 5.91 39.10
N VAL A 659 -43.52 7.18 39.02
CA VAL A 659 -42.87 8.24 39.80
C VAL A 659 -43.09 7.99 41.32
N GLU A 660 -44.23 7.42 41.70
CA GLU A 660 -44.54 7.17 43.14
C GLU A 660 -43.61 6.12 43.73
N THR A 661 -43.27 5.07 43.00
CA THR A 661 -42.31 4.05 43.41
C THR A 661 -40.94 4.67 43.72
N VAL A 662 -40.48 5.56 42.83
CA VAL A 662 -39.19 6.26 43.04
C VAL A 662 -39.27 7.23 44.23
N LYS A 663 -40.37 7.99 44.35
CA LYS A 663 -40.57 8.92 45.47
C LYS A 663 -40.60 8.19 46.80
N GLN A 664 -41.20 7.02 46.89
CA GLN A 664 -41.17 6.22 48.10
C GLN A 664 -39.75 5.87 48.50
N TRP A 665 -38.94 5.38 47.57
CA TRP A 665 -37.56 5.07 47.83
C TRP A 665 -36.74 6.33 48.22
N VAL A 666 -36.95 7.45 47.53
CA VAL A 666 -36.29 8.73 47.87
C VAL A 666 -36.69 9.20 49.27
N ARG A 667 -37.96 9.05 49.66
CA ARG A 667 -38.46 9.39 51.02
C ARG A 667 -37.77 8.55 52.07
N GLU A 668 -37.60 7.25 51.82
CA GLU A 668 -36.89 6.36 52.75
C GLU A 668 -35.41 6.75 52.88
N MET A 669 -34.73 7.05 51.79
CA MET A 669 -33.32 7.45 51.81
C MET A 669 -33.12 8.85 52.45
N ALA A 670 -34.03 9.78 52.21
CA ALA A 670 -33.97 11.14 52.78
C ALA A 670 -34.57 11.26 54.21
N SER A 671 -34.90 10.13 54.86
CA SER A 671 -35.53 10.11 56.19
C SER A 671 -34.62 10.67 57.28
N THR A 672 -33.31 10.62 57.14
CA THR A 672 -32.31 11.21 58.04
C THR A 672 -31.58 12.38 57.34
N ASP A 673 -30.95 13.24 58.08
CA ASP A 673 -30.18 14.38 57.60
C ASP A 673 -28.97 13.89 56.79
N GLU A 674 -28.27 12.89 57.28
CA GLU A 674 -27.12 12.24 56.60
C GLU A 674 -27.56 11.59 55.31
N GLY A 675 -28.68 10.84 55.34
CA GLY A 675 -29.23 10.19 54.15
C GLY A 675 -29.69 11.18 53.07
N LEU A 676 -30.27 12.31 53.45
CA LEU A 676 -30.64 13.37 52.50
C LEU A 676 -29.38 13.97 51.84
N VAL A 677 -28.33 14.27 52.63
CA VAL A 677 -27.08 14.83 52.08
C VAL A 677 -26.41 13.84 51.13
N ASP A 678 -26.29 12.58 51.54
CA ASP A 678 -25.70 11.52 50.66
C ASP A 678 -26.50 11.34 49.37
N LEU A 679 -27.82 11.33 49.44
CA LEU A 679 -28.69 11.23 48.27
C LEU A 679 -28.49 12.43 47.31
N LEU A 680 -28.48 13.67 47.84
CA LEU A 680 -28.32 14.87 47.02
C LEU A 680 -26.93 14.94 46.35
N ILE A 681 -25.89 14.50 47.02
CA ILE A 681 -24.56 14.38 46.42
C ILE A 681 -24.57 13.43 45.21
N ARG A 682 -25.33 12.32 45.29
CA ARG A 682 -25.48 11.34 44.18
C ARG A 682 -26.39 11.82 43.07
N LEU A 683 -27.26 12.79 43.34
CA LEU A 683 -28.14 13.44 42.36
C LEU A 683 -27.46 14.61 41.59
N GLN A 684 -26.24 14.97 41.98
CA GLN A 684 -25.48 15.97 41.24
C GLN A 684 -25.20 15.55 39.82
N THR A 685 -25.29 16.53 38.92
CA THR A 685 -24.86 16.39 37.50
C THR A 685 -23.55 17.13 37.27
N SER A 686 -22.70 16.56 36.44
CA SER A 686 -21.47 17.20 36.00
C SER A 686 -21.76 18.03 34.73
N VAL A 687 -21.34 19.26 34.72
CA VAL A 687 -21.54 20.21 33.61
C VAL A 687 -20.19 20.82 33.24
N PHE A 688 -20.01 21.11 31.96
CA PHE A 688 -18.89 21.86 31.46
C PHE A 688 -19.40 23.13 30.78
N SER A 689 -18.87 24.30 31.17
CA SER A 689 -19.13 25.57 30.47
C SER A 689 -17.82 26.23 30.08
N SER A 690 -17.86 27.05 29.04
CA SER A 690 -16.71 27.84 28.57
C SER A 690 -16.16 28.78 29.65
N ASP A 691 -17.02 29.28 30.55
CA ASP A 691 -16.68 30.30 31.54
C ASP A 691 -16.21 29.70 32.87
N LYS A 692 -16.87 28.64 33.34
CA LYS A 692 -16.60 28.05 34.67
C LYS A 692 -15.75 26.77 34.59
N GLY A 693 -15.48 26.25 33.37
CA GLY A 693 -14.85 24.92 33.20
C GLY A 693 -15.77 23.80 33.65
N ALA A 694 -15.18 22.76 34.21
CA ALA A 694 -15.89 21.60 34.73
C ALA A 694 -16.40 21.80 36.15
N TYR A 695 -17.69 21.67 36.38
CA TYR A 695 -18.30 21.83 37.72
C TYR A 695 -19.45 20.85 37.93
N ARG A 696 -19.86 20.69 39.16
CA ARG A 696 -21.06 19.93 39.55
C ARG A 696 -22.17 20.87 39.93
N ARG A 697 -23.41 20.50 39.58
CA ARG A 697 -24.61 21.20 40.01
C ARG A 697 -25.72 20.23 40.42
N ILE A 698 -26.66 20.72 41.22
CA ILE A 698 -27.94 20.06 41.43
C ILE A 698 -28.97 20.80 40.56
N ALA A 699 -29.33 20.19 39.43
CA ALA A 699 -30.35 20.76 38.53
C ALA A 699 -31.73 20.58 39.21
N ARG A 700 -32.24 21.64 39.83
CA ARG A 700 -33.49 21.62 40.63
C ARG A 700 -34.67 21.12 39.80
N ASP A 701 -34.82 21.53 38.60
CA ASP A 701 -35.86 21.10 37.66
C ASP A 701 -35.81 19.57 37.37
N GLN A 702 -34.64 19.01 37.47
CA GLN A 702 -34.43 17.55 37.21
C GLN A 702 -34.54 16.71 38.49
N VAL A 703 -34.28 17.28 39.65
CA VAL A 703 -34.26 16.55 40.92
C VAL A 703 -35.61 16.65 41.64
N SER A 704 -36.23 17.82 41.62
CA SER A 704 -37.50 18.08 42.31
C SER A 704 -38.63 17.10 42.01
N PRO A 705 -38.81 16.54 40.81
CA PRO A 705 -39.90 15.60 40.53
C PRO A 705 -39.85 14.33 41.39
N PHE A 706 -38.72 14.01 42.00
CA PHE A 706 -38.54 12.81 42.84
C PHE A 706 -38.79 13.06 44.33
N PHE A 707 -39.01 14.28 44.73
CA PHE A 707 -39.36 14.64 46.11
C PHE A 707 -40.84 15.05 46.19
N ASP A 708 -41.47 14.86 47.37
CA ASP A 708 -42.84 15.21 47.57
C ASP A 708 -43.00 16.77 47.67
N ASP A 709 -42.10 17.41 48.37
CA ASP A 709 -42.04 18.87 48.48
C ASP A 709 -40.58 19.32 48.48
N TRP A 710 -40.16 19.85 47.35
CA TRP A 710 -38.79 20.36 47.17
C TRP A 710 -38.51 21.59 48.03
N SER A 711 -39.54 22.45 48.29
CA SER A 711 -39.38 23.65 49.11
C SER A 711 -39.04 23.29 50.56
N ALA A 712 -39.62 22.24 51.08
CA ALA A 712 -39.28 21.73 52.44
C ALA A 712 -37.83 21.16 52.49
N VAL A 713 -37.36 20.54 51.41
CA VAL A 713 -35.97 20.09 51.26
C VAL A 713 -35.00 21.27 51.24
N GLU A 714 -35.32 22.34 50.49
CA GLU A 714 -34.49 23.54 50.46
C GLU A 714 -34.44 24.28 51.82
N GLU A 715 -35.55 24.35 52.55
CA GLU A 715 -35.57 24.96 53.89
C GLU A 715 -34.69 24.14 54.85
N LYS A 716 -34.80 22.81 54.82
CA LYS A 716 -33.98 21.92 55.61
C LYS A 716 -32.49 22.10 55.31
N LEU A 717 -32.13 22.15 54.03
CA LEU A 717 -30.78 22.41 53.55
C LEU A 717 -30.23 23.77 54.01
N LYS A 718 -31.01 24.83 53.88
CA LYS A 718 -30.61 26.14 54.39
C LYS A 718 -30.29 26.14 55.87
N GLY A 719 -31.06 25.36 56.67
CA GLY A 719 -30.74 25.14 58.11
C GLY A 719 -29.40 24.44 58.30
N MET A 720 -29.11 23.37 57.56
CA MET A 720 -27.85 22.62 57.65
C MET A 720 -26.65 23.43 57.19
N LEU A 721 -26.79 24.25 56.15
CA LEU A 721 -25.72 25.07 55.54
C LEU A 721 -25.44 26.38 56.32
N SER A 722 -26.27 26.77 57.28
CA SER A 722 -26.09 27.94 58.14
C SER A 722 -25.23 27.69 59.35
N GLY A 723 -24.77 26.46 59.60
CA GLY A 723 -23.88 26.07 60.72
C GLY A 723 -22.45 26.67 60.55
N ASN A 724 -21.78 26.90 61.66
CA ASN A 724 -20.43 27.51 61.69
C ASN A 724 -19.32 26.58 61.22
N GLU A 725 -19.52 25.25 61.23
CA GLU A 725 -18.58 24.22 60.73
C GLU A 725 -19.34 23.32 59.76
N LEU A 726 -19.04 23.45 58.47
CA LEU A 726 -19.60 22.60 57.43
C LEU A 726 -18.69 21.40 57.21
N THR A 727 -19.28 20.19 57.10
CA THR A 727 -18.54 19.01 56.65
C THR A 727 -18.16 19.17 55.17
N PRO A 728 -17.13 18.47 54.67
CA PRO A 728 -16.73 18.49 53.26
C PRO A 728 -17.88 18.19 52.32
N GLU A 729 -18.78 17.30 52.69
CA GLU A 729 -19.98 16.92 51.93
C GLU A 729 -20.97 18.05 51.83
N LEU A 730 -21.19 18.81 52.94
CA LEU A 730 -22.09 19.99 52.94
C LEU A 730 -21.49 21.16 52.15
N GLU A 731 -20.16 21.35 52.18
CA GLU A 731 -19.48 22.35 51.35
C GLU A 731 -19.63 22.05 49.85
N ALA A 732 -19.41 20.76 49.47
CA ALA A 732 -19.60 20.32 48.10
C ALA A 732 -21.04 20.48 47.63
N LEU A 733 -22.02 20.23 48.50
CA LEU A 733 -23.44 20.40 48.22
C LEU A 733 -23.82 21.86 48.08
N LYS A 734 -23.31 22.73 48.96
CA LYS A 734 -23.48 24.19 48.86
C LYS A 734 -23.02 24.72 47.53
N THR A 735 -21.79 24.36 47.15
CA THR A 735 -21.21 24.75 45.86
C THR A 735 -22.04 24.27 44.67
N ALA A 736 -22.58 23.04 44.75
CA ALA A 736 -23.39 22.45 43.68
C ALA A 736 -24.78 23.09 43.55
N LEU A 737 -25.35 23.60 44.65
CA LEU A 737 -26.60 24.38 44.62
C LEU A 737 -26.40 25.81 44.09
N GLU A 738 -25.31 26.48 44.49
CA GLU A 738 -24.93 27.80 43.96
C GLU A 738 -24.61 27.79 42.45
N ASN A 739 -24.22 26.68 41.93
CA ASN A 739 -23.95 26.50 40.49
C ASN A 739 -25.22 26.31 39.63
N ASP A 740 -26.39 26.12 40.23
CA ASP A 740 -27.66 25.98 39.52
C ASP A 740 -28.37 27.34 39.35
N ASP A 741 -28.04 28.32 40.22
CA ASP A 741 -28.48 29.71 40.09
C ASP A 741 -27.64 30.47 39.05
#